data_6bce295270dec71701dbb711db7533a0
#
_entry.id   6bce295270dec71701dbb711db7533a0
#
_cell.length_a   1.000
_cell.length_b   1.000
_cell.length_c   1.000
_cell.angle_alpha   90.00
_cell.angle_beta   90.00
_cell.angle_gamma   90.00
#
_symmetry.space_group_name_H-M   'P 1'
#
loop_
_entity.id
_entity.type
_entity.pdbx_description
1 polymer ?
#
loop_
_entity_poly.entity_id
_entity_poly.type
_entity_poly.pdbx_seq_one_letter_code
_entity_poly.pdbx_strand_id
1 'polypeptide(L)'
;MKALRTLRTLALILVLLLPASIKAQVTTASISGHVMDTYFSLAGAEVLAIHVPTNTRYGTVTNASGNYYLNNLKAGGPYKLYVTYKDHYPEKFEQIYLRVGRDLMFDVFLDEKELKINELTVTADAYNNMRIDQNGINRQFTSRVIETTPTISHSMNDVIVLTPQSGLYDLNLSIGGGNYRQSYITIDGAGFNDVFGLNGNLPANGAPIALDAIDQISVQLVPFDVRQSGFTGSQVNAITKSGTNEHRGSVYAYLTNENLKGNKVGSATVQRNHEVKNIVGFTIGGPIVKDKLFYFANFEYERKTISGPQALARDNENEPYGEHNIHRTTKADLDEISECLAQKHGYSTGKYQGYNFRWPDYRLLARLDWNINERHSLNFRYTLSRTRSNTQEPASSVSPFEKNALYPGGTDNFGDIPAGQRSSSKYSMYYENSCFYTKKIYSTISTELKSQNDSKTINNLLRYTNSYQNEPRVSIGALFPCVDILKDGASYISLGTDKYTYQNASKVWIHNITDEFSLSVKKHKLIFGLSAEYANIENDFHQFGNGFYVYNSMDDFQKRVDTPAAFGFAFANDGSSKLPSSGFDYLQMSVFAQDQFNVNPNFKVTAGLRLDKYLYYGMSVASNKEYEKLNFGGEHYKTDYTPSMALNFSPRIGFNWDITGDRKIILRGGTGIFFSRIPNVWLASQPNNSNVSQTIYTKWGDDVPNGITFPRFETNQSVYNEILGILKKADPSAFDAEPKASENTCVIDKNLVAPYS
;
A
#
# COMPACT_ATOMS: atom_id res chain seq x y z
N MET A 1 32.92 -6.06 1.47
CA MET A 1 32.02 -6.00 2.62
C MET A 1 32.45 -5.01 3.73
N LYS A 2 33.70 -4.96 4.19
CA LYS A 2 34.13 -3.98 5.22
C LYS A 2 34.03 -2.51 4.71
N ALA A 3 34.46 -2.19 3.51
CA ALA A 3 34.37 -0.86 2.94
C ALA A 3 32.92 -0.34 2.78
N LEU A 4 31.98 -1.23 2.45
CA LEU A 4 30.56 -0.89 2.32
C LEU A 4 29.90 -0.62 3.69
N ARG A 5 30.33 -1.34 4.75
CA ARG A 5 29.91 -1.04 6.12
C ARG A 5 30.45 0.31 6.61
N THR A 6 31.70 0.61 6.27
CA THR A 6 32.31 1.91 6.63
C THR A 6 31.64 3.06 5.87
N LEU A 7 31.28 2.88 4.60
CA LEU A 7 30.52 3.87 3.81
C LEU A 7 29.11 4.07 4.37
N ARG A 8 28.44 2.99 4.78
CA ARG A 8 27.12 3.05 5.48
C ARG A 8 27.22 3.80 6.81
N THR A 9 28.25 3.53 7.60
CA THR A 9 28.47 4.22 8.88
C THR A 9 28.87 5.69 8.65
N LEU A 10 29.69 6.01 7.64
CA LEU A 10 30.02 7.39 7.27
C LEU A 10 28.80 8.16 6.73
N ALA A 11 27.95 7.51 5.90
CA ALA A 11 26.71 8.10 5.42
C ALA A 11 25.72 8.36 6.58
N LEU A 12 25.64 7.44 7.53
CA LEU A 12 24.81 7.59 8.73
C LEU A 12 25.33 8.73 9.64
N ILE A 13 26.67 8.83 9.81
CA ILE A 13 27.32 9.90 10.56
C ILE A 13 27.21 11.24 9.83
N LEU A 14 27.30 11.25 8.49
CA LEU A 14 27.12 12.47 7.70
C LEU A 14 25.66 12.99 7.78
N VAL A 15 24.68 12.08 7.82
CA VAL A 15 23.27 12.41 8.05
C VAL A 15 23.05 12.93 9.47
N LEU A 16 23.83 12.47 10.47
CA LEU A 16 23.76 12.93 11.85
C LEU A 16 24.51 14.25 12.11
N LEU A 17 25.45 14.63 11.22
CA LEU A 17 26.28 15.82 11.34
C LEU A 17 25.82 17.02 10.49
N LEU A 18 24.81 16.86 9.63
CA LEU A 18 24.19 18.01 8.96
C LEU A 18 23.28 18.74 9.96
N PRO A 19 23.51 20.03 10.24
CA PRO A 19 22.60 20.81 11.06
C PRO A 19 21.25 20.89 10.33
N ALA A 20 20.33 20.17 10.89
CA ALA A 20 18.92 20.02 10.65
C ALA A 20 18.20 21.09 9.83
N SER A 21 17.76 20.74 8.66
CA SER A 21 16.56 21.27 8.02
C SER A 21 16.03 20.31 6.98
N ILE A 22 15.31 19.24 7.38
CA ILE A 22 14.80 18.17 6.48
C ILE A 22 13.30 17.96 6.73
N LYS A 23 12.41 17.81 5.70
CA LYS A 23 10.96 18.12 5.77
C LYS A 23 9.94 17.25 5.01
N ALA A 24 8.66 17.27 5.45
CA ALA A 24 7.66 16.24 5.28
C ALA A 24 6.27 16.58 4.77
N GLN A 25 5.44 15.53 4.70
CA GLN A 25 4.03 15.49 4.28
C GLN A 25 3.08 16.10 5.33
N VAL A 26 1.89 16.60 4.90
CA VAL A 26 1.01 17.43 5.71
C VAL A 26 0.11 16.59 6.63
N THR A 27 0.32 16.71 7.94
CA THR A 27 -0.55 16.13 8.99
C THR A 27 -1.28 17.18 9.80
N THR A 28 -1.09 18.45 9.46
CA THR A 28 -1.55 19.62 10.21
C THR A 28 -2.55 20.43 9.42
N ALA A 29 -3.18 21.37 10.07
CA ALA A 29 -3.98 22.43 9.49
C ALA A 29 -3.36 23.79 9.82
N SER A 30 -3.88 24.87 9.26
CA SER A 30 -3.49 26.24 9.59
C SER A 30 -4.73 27.16 9.62
N ILE A 31 -4.59 28.28 10.31
CA ILE A 31 -5.52 29.41 10.25
C ILE A 31 -4.73 30.63 9.80
N SER A 32 -5.23 31.33 8.80
CA SER A 32 -4.70 32.62 8.38
C SER A 32 -5.83 33.63 8.26
N GLY A 33 -5.52 34.91 8.24
CA GLY A 33 -6.54 35.93 8.06
C GLY A 33 -5.99 37.33 8.22
N HIS A 34 -6.91 38.27 8.21
CA HIS A 34 -6.65 39.68 8.33
C HIS A 34 -7.46 40.25 9.48
N VAL A 35 -6.83 41.07 10.32
CA VAL A 35 -7.50 41.80 11.41
C VAL A 35 -7.56 43.27 11.03
N MET A 36 -8.75 43.84 11.08
CA MET A 36 -9.02 45.22 10.70
C MET A 36 -10.08 45.86 11.61
N ASP A 37 -10.13 47.15 11.62
CA ASP A 37 -11.25 47.95 12.11
C ASP A 37 -11.95 48.66 10.93
N THR A 38 -12.80 49.62 11.22
CA THR A 38 -13.52 50.40 10.21
C THR A 38 -12.63 51.21 9.24
N TYR A 39 -11.40 51.53 9.70
CA TYR A 39 -10.53 52.46 8.99
C TYR A 39 -9.20 51.88 8.60
N PHE A 40 -8.67 50.94 9.38
CA PHE A 40 -7.27 50.47 9.27
C PHE A 40 -7.11 48.95 9.41
N SER A 41 -6.05 48.45 8.85
CA SER A 41 -5.50 47.14 9.16
C SER A 41 -4.73 47.18 10.50
N LEU A 42 -5.07 46.31 11.42
CA LEU A 42 -4.53 46.36 12.78
C LEU A 42 -3.23 45.56 12.90
N ALA A 43 -2.09 46.25 12.94
CA ALA A 43 -0.78 45.66 13.12
C ALA A 43 -0.47 45.46 14.62
N GLY A 44 -0.02 44.25 15.00
CA GLY A 44 0.28 43.91 16.41
C GLY A 44 -0.94 43.41 17.20
N ALA A 45 -2.07 43.10 16.54
CA ALA A 45 -3.18 42.45 17.19
C ALA A 45 -2.80 41.01 17.57
N GLU A 46 -3.10 40.59 18.80
CA GLU A 46 -2.85 39.24 19.30
C GLU A 46 -3.97 38.30 18.84
N VAL A 47 -3.58 37.16 18.27
CA VAL A 47 -4.50 36.12 17.84
C VAL A 47 -4.14 34.81 18.52
N LEU A 48 -5.06 34.25 19.32
CA LEU A 48 -4.89 33.04 20.10
C LEU A 48 -5.94 32.01 19.73
N ALA A 49 -5.53 30.88 19.16
CA ALA A 49 -6.38 29.73 18.94
C ALA A 49 -6.13 28.66 20.02
N ILE A 50 -7.20 28.17 20.64
CA ILE A 50 -7.15 27.14 21.67
C ILE A 50 -7.87 25.90 21.14
N HIS A 51 -7.16 24.79 21.03
CA HIS A 51 -7.77 23.47 20.75
C HIS A 51 -8.46 22.96 22.01
N VAL A 52 -9.77 23.07 22.07
CA VAL A 52 -10.55 22.80 23.30
C VAL A 52 -10.31 21.39 23.85
N PRO A 53 -10.29 20.31 23.04
CA PRO A 53 -10.13 18.96 23.58
C PRO A 53 -8.80 18.70 24.31
N THR A 54 -7.72 19.43 23.98
CA THR A 54 -6.39 19.25 24.60
C THR A 54 -5.88 20.49 25.31
N ASN A 55 -6.67 21.58 25.32
CA ASN A 55 -6.27 22.91 25.83
C ASN A 55 -4.95 23.44 25.23
N THR A 56 -4.53 22.91 24.06
CA THR A 56 -3.31 23.36 23.39
C THR A 56 -3.51 24.74 22.81
N ARG A 57 -2.58 25.66 23.09
CA ARG A 57 -2.65 27.06 22.72
C ARG A 57 -1.71 27.36 21.55
N TYR A 58 -2.25 28.00 20.52
CA TYR A 58 -1.52 28.47 19.35
C TYR A 58 -1.76 29.99 19.24
N GLY A 59 -0.73 30.77 19.36
CA GLY A 59 -0.87 32.22 19.29
C GLY A 59 0.04 32.82 18.23
N THR A 60 -0.30 34.00 17.76
CA THR A 60 0.49 34.82 16.83
C THR A 60 0.11 36.27 17.00
N VAL A 61 0.85 37.17 16.35
CA VAL A 61 0.49 38.57 16.24
C VAL A 61 0.36 38.97 14.78
N THR A 62 -0.52 39.92 14.48
CA THR A 62 -0.67 40.44 13.10
C THR A 62 0.57 41.23 12.72
N ASN A 63 0.96 41.11 11.47
CA ASN A 63 2.09 41.87 10.89
C ASN A 63 1.69 43.31 10.53
N ALA A 64 2.63 44.09 9.97
CA ALA A 64 2.39 45.49 9.56
C ALA A 64 1.24 45.72 8.57
N SER A 65 0.76 44.68 7.93
CA SER A 65 -0.39 44.70 7.01
C SER A 65 -1.65 44.09 7.64
N GLY A 66 -1.70 43.88 8.96
CA GLY A 66 -2.84 43.27 9.64
C GLY A 66 -3.03 41.78 9.41
N ASN A 67 -2.15 41.10 8.68
CA ASN A 67 -2.27 39.67 8.40
C ASN A 67 -1.68 38.81 9.54
N TYR A 68 -2.31 37.67 9.82
CA TYR A 68 -1.84 36.69 10.78
C TYR A 68 -1.81 35.28 10.20
N TYR A 69 -0.94 34.44 10.76
CA TYR A 69 -0.77 33.04 10.36
C TYR A 69 -0.55 32.18 11.61
N LEU A 70 -1.41 31.20 11.80
CA LEU A 70 -1.28 30.14 12.78
C LEU A 70 -1.00 28.81 12.02
N ASN A 71 0.20 28.31 12.13
CA ASN A 71 0.66 27.13 11.39
C ASN A 71 0.78 25.91 12.31
N ASN A 72 0.84 24.72 11.69
CA ASN A 72 1.05 23.44 12.38
C ASN A 72 0.00 23.10 13.45
N LEU A 73 -1.23 23.61 13.29
CA LEU A 73 -2.33 23.30 14.18
C LEU A 73 -2.75 21.84 14.02
N LYS A 74 -3.22 21.25 15.10
CA LYS A 74 -3.84 19.92 15.06
C LYS A 74 -5.13 19.98 14.22
N ALA A 75 -5.30 19.09 13.25
CA ALA A 75 -6.57 18.98 12.55
C ALA A 75 -7.67 18.50 13.49
N GLY A 76 -8.92 18.81 13.19
CA GLY A 76 -10.06 18.56 14.07
C GLY A 76 -10.47 19.80 14.86
N GLY A 77 -10.94 19.64 16.09
CA GLY A 77 -11.45 20.70 16.95
C GLY A 77 -12.46 20.18 17.97
N PRO A 78 -13.31 21.02 18.55
CA PRO A 78 -13.47 22.46 18.25
C PRO A 78 -12.30 23.32 18.74
N TYR A 79 -12.10 24.44 18.07
CA TYR A 79 -11.21 25.51 18.50
C TYR A 79 -12.02 26.72 18.99
N LYS A 80 -11.37 27.48 19.91
CA LYS A 80 -11.76 28.84 20.26
C LYS A 80 -10.69 29.79 19.73
N LEU A 81 -11.08 30.83 19.01
CA LEU A 81 -10.20 31.87 18.49
C LEU A 81 -10.48 33.16 19.26
N TYR A 82 -9.45 33.74 19.85
CA TYR A 82 -9.50 35.01 20.53
C TYR A 82 -8.64 36.01 19.76
N VAL A 83 -9.16 37.22 19.54
CA VAL A 83 -8.42 38.29 18.90
C VAL A 83 -8.53 39.54 19.77
N THR A 84 -7.37 40.10 20.13
CA THR A 84 -7.27 41.26 21.03
C THR A 84 -6.38 42.32 20.41
N TYR A 85 -6.77 43.58 20.58
CA TYR A 85 -5.96 44.74 20.21
C TYR A 85 -6.20 45.87 21.18
N LYS A 86 -5.17 46.75 21.36
CA LYS A 86 -5.26 47.88 22.26
C LYS A 86 -6.42 48.79 21.83
N ASP A 87 -7.18 49.29 22.80
CA ASP A 87 -8.31 50.20 22.62
C ASP A 87 -9.45 49.70 21.75
N HIS A 88 -9.52 48.36 21.52
CA HIS A 88 -10.60 47.67 20.82
C HIS A 88 -11.29 46.64 21.73
N TYR A 89 -12.54 46.31 21.44
CA TYR A 89 -13.24 45.21 22.09
C TYR A 89 -12.65 43.87 21.61
N PRO A 90 -12.37 42.94 22.56
CA PRO A 90 -11.87 41.60 22.17
C PRO A 90 -12.97 40.79 21.49
N GLU A 91 -12.61 40.11 20.43
CA GLU A 91 -13.50 39.16 19.71
C GLU A 91 -13.18 37.74 20.07
N LYS A 92 -14.23 36.91 20.21
CA LYS A 92 -14.14 35.49 20.51
C LYS A 92 -15.04 34.70 19.55
N PHE A 93 -14.44 33.69 18.91
CA PHE A 93 -15.12 32.76 18.03
C PHE A 93 -14.98 31.36 18.56
N GLU A 94 -16.05 30.56 18.56
CA GLU A 94 -16.08 29.20 19.05
C GLU A 94 -16.53 28.20 17.95
N GLN A 95 -16.41 26.91 18.23
CA GLN A 95 -16.86 25.82 17.34
C GLN A 95 -16.14 25.82 15.97
N ILE A 96 -14.87 26.24 15.93
CA ILE A 96 -14.06 26.20 14.71
C ILE A 96 -13.45 24.79 14.57
N TYR A 97 -13.65 24.16 13.39
CA TYR A 97 -13.10 22.83 13.09
C TYR A 97 -12.12 22.93 11.93
N LEU A 98 -10.91 22.43 12.13
CA LEU A 98 -9.84 22.45 11.15
C LEU A 98 -9.73 21.15 10.38
N ARG A 99 -9.44 21.26 9.09
CA ARG A 99 -9.32 20.12 8.19
C ARG A 99 -7.85 19.89 7.82
N VAL A 100 -7.43 18.62 7.81
CA VAL A 100 -6.05 18.24 7.50
C VAL A 100 -5.60 18.76 6.14
N GLY A 101 -4.40 19.31 6.09
CA GLY A 101 -3.81 19.85 4.86
C GLY A 101 -4.47 21.12 4.34
N ARG A 102 -5.28 21.80 5.15
CA ARG A 102 -5.96 23.03 4.73
C ARG A 102 -5.61 24.22 5.58
N ASP A 103 -5.63 25.39 4.96
CA ASP A 103 -5.61 26.67 5.60
C ASP A 103 -7.04 27.19 5.71
N LEU A 104 -7.48 27.51 6.92
CA LEU A 104 -8.73 28.20 7.17
C LEU A 104 -8.45 29.69 7.16
N MET A 105 -8.97 30.41 6.15
CA MET A 105 -8.92 31.85 6.13
C MET A 105 -10.02 32.42 7.00
N PHE A 106 -9.66 33.21 8.00
CA PHE A 106 -10.57 33.77 8.99
C PHE A 106 -10.24 35.25 9.24
N ASP A 107 -10.97 36.13 8.58
CA ASP A 107 -10.79 37.56 8.73
C ASP A 107 -11.59 38.06 9.94
N VAL A 108 -11.03 38.98 10.73
CA VAL A 108 -11.60 39.47 11.96
C VAL A 108 -11.71 40.99 11.93
N PHE A 109 -12.87 41.46 12.27
CA PHE A 109 -13.17 42.88 12.44
C PHE A 109 -13.25 43.16 13.92
N LEU A 110 -12.54 44.21 14.41
CA LEU A 110 -12.57 44.64 15.80
C LEU A 110 -13.18 46.06 15.90
N ASP A 111 -14.15 46.23 16.79
CA ASP A 111 -14.74 47.51 17.09
C ASP A 111 -13.88 48.29 18.07
N GLU A 112 -13.67 49.58 17.78
CA GLU A 112 -12.99 50.51 18.71
C GLU A 112 -13.81 50.69 19.99
N LYS A 113 -13.11 50.77 21.12
CA LYS A 113 -13.75 51.13 22.41
C LYS A 113 -14.14 52.57 22.41
N GLU A 114 -15.31 52.91 21.93
CA GLU A 114 -15.92 54.15 22.28
C GLU A 114 -16.27 54.15 23.78
N LEU A 115 -16.19 55.34 24.43
CA LEU A 115 -16.59 55.55 25.83
C LEU A 115 -18.08 55.29 26.06
N LYS A 116 -18.57 54.08 25.82
CA LYS A 116 -19.95 53.66 26.16
C LYS A 116 -19.95 52.27 26.81
N ILE A 117 -20.42 52.27 28.03
CA ILE A 117 -20.67 51.14 28.90
C ILE A 117 -21.80 50.29 28.27
N ASN A 118 -21.46 49.17 27.66
CA ASN A 118 -22.33 47.99 27.58
C ASN A 118 -21.51 46.75 27.20
N GLU A 119 -21.53 45.77 28.09
CA GLU A 119 -20.97 44.44 27.84
C GLU A 119 -21.81 43.73 26.79
N LEU A 120 -21.40 43.80 25.53
CA LEU A 120 -21.98 43.01 24.45
C LEU A 120 -21.15 41.74 24.26
N THR A 121 -21.69 40.61 24.70
CA THR A 121 -21.20 39.31 24.28
C THR A 121 -21.73 39.03 22.87
N VAL A 122 -21.01 39.42 21.83
CA VAL A 122 -21.35 39.11 20.47
C VAL A 122 -20.85 37.69 20.17
N THR A 123 -21.76 36.74 20.17
CA THR A 123 -21.54 35.45 19.49
C THR A 123 -21.66 35.72 17.99
N ALA A 124 -20.61 36.23 17.38
CA ALA A 124 -20.56 36.38 15.93
C ALA A 124 -20.68 34.98 15.28
N ASP A 125 -21.55 34.89 14.29
CA ASP A 125 -21.75 33.66 13.55
C ASP A 125 -20.43 33.31 12.84
N ALA A 126 -19.65 32.38 13.41
CA ALA A 126 -18.32 32.01 12.92
C ALA A 126 -18.36 31.57 11.43
N TYR A 127 -19.52 31.15 10.95
CA TYR A 127 -19.73 30.75 9.56
C TYR A 127 -19.53 31.89 8.55
N ASN A 128 -19.84 33.12 8.90
CA ASN A 128 -19.77 34.26 7.95
C ASN A 128 -18.32 34.73 7.70
N ASN A 129 -17.39 34.42 8.60
CA ASN A 129 -15.99 34.85 8.52
C ASN A 129 -15.03 33.76 8.01
N MET A 130 -15.54 32.54 7.78
CA MET A 130 -14.71 31.39 7.39
C MET A 130 -14.58 31.27 5.88
N ARG A 131 -13.35 31.24 5.38
CA ARG A 131 -13.01 30.84 4.00
C ARG A 131 -12.15 29.57 4.04
N ILE A 132 -12.56 28.55 3.29
CA ILE A 132 -11.71 27.39 3.09
C ILE A 132 -10.80 27.67 1.90
N ASP A 133 -9.50 27.82 2.16
CA ASP A 133 -8.51 27.93 1.09
C ASP A 133 -8.37 26.58 0.39
N GLN A 134 -8.67 26.58 -0.89
CA GLN A 134 -8.67 25.38 -1.72
C GLN A 134 -8.23 25.73 -3.13
N ASN A 135 -7.04 25.25 -3.53
CA ASN A 135 -6.47 25.45 -4.86
C ASN A 135 -6.66 24.23 -5.75
N GLY A 136 -7.77 23.53 -5.70
CA GLY A 136 -8.01 22.31 -6.46
C GLY A 136 -9.24 21.56 -6.00
N ILE A 137 -9.49 20.40 -6.60
CA ILE A 137 -10.59 19.51 -6.23
C ILE A 137 -10.15 18.70 -5.01
N ASN A 138 -10.89 18.83 -3.92
CA ASN A 138 -10.61 18.13 -2.68
C ASN A 138 -11.93 17.74 -2.01
N ARG A 139 -12.06 16.45 -1.69
CA ARG A 139 -13.14 15.90 -0.89
C ARG A 139 -12.60 15.55 0.49
N GLN A 140 -13.33 15.95 1.54
CA GLN A 140 -12.97 15.59 2.91
C GLN A 140 -14.09 14.86 3.61
N PHE A 141 -13.68 13.83 4.34
CA PHE A 141 -14.52 13.02 5.19
C PHE A 141 -14.04 13.24 6.63
N THR A 142 -14.90 13.85 7.44
CA THR A 142 -14.65 14.06 8.87
C THR A 142 -15.03 12.80 9.65
N SER A 143 -14.58 12.70 10.90
CA SER A 143 -14.93 11.62 11.83
C SER A 143 -16.42 11.32 11.83
N ARG A 144 -17.27 12.36 11.91
CA ARG A 144 -18.73 12.19 11.87
C ARG A 144 -19.22 11.56 10.56
N VAL A 145 -18.69 11.97 9.42
CA VAL A 145 -19.07 11.40 8.12
C VAL A 145 -18.63 9.94 8.03
N ILE A 146 -17.39 9.64 8.48
CA ILE A 146 -16.85 8.27 8.48
C ILE A 146 -17.73 7.35 9.34
N GLU A 147 -18.08 7.80 10.55
CA GLU A 147 -18.87 7.03 11.51
C GLU A 147 -20.32 6.82 11.06
N THR A 148 -20.90 7.73 10.27
CA THR A 148 -22.29 7.63 9.81
C THR A 148 -22.43 7.05 8.40
N THR A 149 -21.32 6.82 7.68
CA THR A 149 -21.34 6.23 6.35
C THR A 149 -21.52 4.71 6.43
N PRO A 150 -22.55 4.15 5.81
CA PRO A 150 -22.66 2.70 5.68
C PRO A 150 -21.48 2.13 4.91
N THR A 151 -20.81 1.13 5.43
CA THR A 151 -19.66 0.45 4.83
C THR A 151 -19.95 -1.02 4.60
N ILE A 152 -19.37 -1.61 3.56
CA ILE A 152 -19.50 -3.03 3.24
C ILE A 152 -18.31 -3.81 3.80
N SER A 153 -17.10 -3.30 3.55
CA SER A 153 -15.86 -3.97 3.96
C SER A 153 -15.26 -3.41 5.24
N HIS A 154 -15.83 -2.33 5.79
CA HIS A 154 -15.34 -1.59 6.94
C HIS A 154 -13.89 -1.11 6.74
N SER A 155 -13.63 -0.53 5.58
CA SER A 155 -12.30 -0.10 5.14
C SER A 155 -12.30 1.37 4.70
N MET A 156 -11.08 1.95 4.59
CA MET A 156 -10.92 3.29 4.02
C MET A 156 -11.46 3.39 2.59
N ASN A 157 -11.35 2.32 1.81
CA ASN A 157 -11.83 2.29 0.44
C ASN A 157 -13.33 2.52 0.33
N ASP A 158 -14.14 2.01 1.29
CA ASP A 158 -15.59 2.24 1.33
C ASP A 158 -15.94 3.73 1.45
N VAL A 159 -15.08 4.50 2.12
CA VAL A 159 -15.27 5.95 2.30
C VAL A 159 -14.71 6.74 1.10
N ILE A 160 -13.52 6.35 0.62
CA ILE A 160 -12.85 7.03 -0.50
C ILE A 160 -13.69 6.92 -1.79
N VAL A 161 -14.33 5.79 -2.03
CA VAL A 161 -15.19 5.57 -3.21
C VAL A 161 -16.38 6.52 -3.30
N LEU A 162 -16.76 7.18 -2.21
CA LEU A 162 -17.78 8.23 -2.20
C LEU A 162 -17.30 9.55 -2.82
N THR A 163 -16.03 9.64 -3.21
CA THR A 163 -15.53 10.77 -4.00
C THR A 163 -16.06 10.63 -5.43
N PRO A 164 -16.73 11.65 -6.01
CA PRO A 164 -17.35 11.53 -7.33
C PRO A 164 -16.41 11.13 -8.47
N GLN A 165 -15.10 11.43 -8.32
CA GLN A 165 -14.06 11.10 -9.29
C GLN A 165 -13.38 9.76 -9.02
N SER A 166 -13.85 8.98 -8.05
CA SER A 166 -13.35 7.64 -7.78
C SER A 166 -14.13 6.58 -8.55
N GLY A 167 -13.48 5.49 -8.82
CA GLY A 167 -14.06 4.31 -9.46
C GLY A 167 -13.26 3.06 -9.11
N LEU A 168 -13.73 1.91 -9.54
CA LEU A 168 -13.01 0.65 -9.43
C LEU A 168 -12.41 0.30 -10.80
N TYR A 169 -11.12 0.06 -10.82
CA TYR A 169 -10.41 -0.48 -11.95
C TYR A 169 -9.82 -1.83 -11.53
N ASP A 170 -10.27 -2.90 -12.18
CA ASP A 170 -9.86 -4.27 -11.83
C ASP A 170 -9.97 -4.54 -10.30
N LEU A 171 -11.12 -4.18 -9.71
CA LEU A 171 -11.42 -4.23 -8.27
C LEU A 171 -10.52 -3.36 -7.38
N ASN A 172 -9.60 -2.59 -7.95
CA ASN A 172 -8.76 -1.65 -7.21
C ASN A 172 -9.30 -0.23 -7.32
N LEU A 173 -9.14 0.54 -6.25
CA LEU A 173 -9.62 1.92 -6.19
C LEU A 173 -8.79 2.83 -7.11
N SER A 174 -9.43 3.36 -8.14
CA SER A 174 -8.91 4.37 -9.06
C SER A 174 -9.50 5.72 -8.72
N ILE A 175 -8.72 6.78 -8.77
CA ILE A 175 -9.15 8.15 -8.46
C ILE A 175 -8.66 9.08 -9.57
N GLY A 176 -9.57 9.92 -10.10
CA GLY A 176 -9.25 10.86 -11.16
C GLY A 176 -9.05 10.23 -12.54
N GLY A 177 -9.59 9.02 -12.77
CA GLY A 177 -9.48 8.31 -14.04
C GLY A 177 -8.13 7.63 -14.31
N GLY A 178 -7.19 7.73 -13.38
CA GLY A 178 -5.87 7.09 -13.47
C GLY A 178 -5.85 5.64 -12.98
N ASN A 179 -4.76 4.94 -13.23
CA ASN A 179 -4.52 3.62 -12.63
C ASN A 179 -4.37 3.76 -11.11
N TYR A 180 -4.78 2.75 -10.34
CA TYR A 180 -4.66 2.75 -8.88
C TYR A 180 -3.23 2.99 -8.37
N ARG A 181 -2.20 2.59 -9.12
CA ARG A 181 -0.77 2.84 -8.78
C ARG A 181 -0.38 4.30 -8.87
N GLN A 182 -1.17 5.14 -9.55
CA GLN A 182 -0.90 6.56 -9.73
C GLN A 182 -1.37 7.44 -8.57
N SER A 183 -2.12 6.87 -7.62
CA SER A 183 -2.54 7.54 -6.40
C SER A 183 -1.54 7.28 -5.27
N TYR A 184 -1.25 8.29 -4.46
CA TYR A 184 -0.41 8.15 -3.28
C TYR A 184 -1.25 8.30 -2.01
N ILE A 185 -1.11 7.35 -1.11
CA ILE A 185 -1.91 7.28 0.12
C ILE A 185 -0.99 7.41 1.33
N THR A 186 -1.34 8.32 2.23
CA THR A 186 -0.62 8.54 3.47
C THR A 186 -1.55 8.45 4.66
N ILE A 187 -1.05 7.89 5.75
CA ILE A 187 -1.72 7.89 7.04
C ILE A 187 -0.77 8.50 8.05
N ASP A 188 -1.19 9.61 8.66
CA ASP A 188 -0.35 10.38 9.58
C ASP A 188 1.03 10.74 9.00
N GLY A 189 1.10 10.96 7.69
CA GLY A 189 2.30 11.31 6.97
C GLY A 189 3.23 10.15 6.61
N ALA A 190 2.94 8.92 6.99
CA ALA A 190 3.63 7.74 6.47
C ALA A 190 2.97 7.27 5.18
N GLY A 191 3.77 6.88 4.18
CA GLY A 191 3.27 6.26 2.96
C GLY A 191 2.71 4.87 3.22
N PHE A 192 1.51 4.59 2.70
CA PHE A 192 0.79 3.33 2.88
C PHE A 192 0.48 2.62 1.56
N ASN A 193 1.13 2.98 0.49
CA ASN A 193 0.99 2.25 -0.77
C ASN A 193 1.71 0.90 -0.73
N ASP A 194 1.26 -0.03 -1.57
CA ASP A 194 2.08 -1.19 -1.94
C ASP A 194 3.27 -0.72 -2.78
N VAL A 195 4.42 -0.59 -2.13
CA VAL A 195 5.66 -0.09 -2.77
C VAL A 195 6.26 -1.12 -3.71
N PHE A 196 6.00 -2.40 -3.51
CA PHE A 196 6.43 -3.44 -4.44
C PHE A 196 5.66 -3.35 -5.77
N GLY A 197 4.36 -3.01 -5.73
CA GLY A 197 3.55 -2.68 -6.90
C GLY A 197 2.81 -3.85 -7.53
N LEU A 198 2.64 -4.98 -6.84
CA LEU A 198 1.84 -6.12 -7.30
C LEU A 198 0.38 -6.07 -6.86
N ASN A 199 0.12 -5.53 -5.67
CA ASN A 199 -1.21 -5.48 -5.09
C ASN A 199 -1.93 -4.16 -5.41
N GLY A 200 -3.16 -4.01 -4.91
CA GLY A 200 -3.89 -2.76 -4.93
C GLY A 200 -3.14 -1.62 -4.23
N ASN A 201 -3.62 -0.40 -4.40
CA ASN A 201 -2.97 0.79 -3.87
C ASN A 201 -2.85 0.85 -2.33
N LEU A 202 -3.70 0.14 -1.59
CA LEU A 202 -3.60 0.00 -0.14
C LEU A 202 -3.20 -1.42 0.26
N PRO A 203 -2.24 -1.59 1.17
CA PRO A 203 -1.91 -2.91 1.73
C PRO A 203 -3.04 -3.46 2.60
N ALA A 204 -2.89 -4.68 3.08
CA ALA A 204 -3.84 -5.31 4.00
C ALA A 204 -5.29 -5.32 3.48
N ASN A 205 -5.47 -5.59 2.17
CA ASN A 205 -6.77 -5.66 1.50
C ASN A 205 -7.59 -4.35 1.60
N GLY A 206 -6.92 -3.20 1.62
CA GLY A 206 -7.56 -1.88 1.73
C GLY A 206 -7.86 -1.41 3.15
N ALA A 207 -7.51 -2.18 4.15
CA ALA A 207 -7.74 -1.86 5.57
C ALA A 207 -6.46 -2.01 6.42
N PRO A 208 -5.43 -1.19 6.19
CA PRO A 208 -4.18 -1.26 6.94
C PRO A 208 -4.33 -0.81 8.40
N ILE A 209 -5.34 -0.03 8.72
CA ILE A 209 -5.78 0.32 10.08
C ILE A 209 -7.31 0.21 10.17
N ALA A 210 -7.83 0.10 11.39
CA ALA A 210 -9.28 0.08 11.61
C ALA A 210 -9.91 1.42 11.22
N LEU A 211 -11.08 1.38 10.58
CA LEU A 211 -11.80 2.59 10.17
C LEU A 211 -12.17 3.47 11.38
N ASP A 212 -12.51 2.84 12.51
CA ASP A 212 -12.84 3.53 13.77
C ASP A 212 -11.66 4.28 14.40
N ALA A 213 -10.42 4.00 13.98
CA ALA A 213 -9.24 4.72 14.42
C ALA A 213 -8.97 6.01 13.62
N ILE A 214 -9.70 6.24 12.52
CA ILE A 214 -9.48 7.39 11.63
C ILE A 214 -10.32 8.58 12.08
N ASP A 215 -9.70 9.76 12.11
CA ASP A 215 -10.36 11.03 12.41
C ASP A 215 -10.82 11.75 11.13
N GLN A 216 -9.95 11.83 10.13
CA GLN A 216 -10.26 12.49 8.86
C GLN A 216 -9.60 11.78 7.67
N ILE A 217 -10.27 11.82 6.52
CA ILE A 217 -9.72 11.42 5.22
C ILE A 217 -9.88 12.60 4.25
N SER A 218 -8.79 12.98 3.60
CA SER A 218 -8.76 14.01 2.55
C SER A 218 -8.37 13.36 1.23
N VAL A 219 -9.22 13.45 0.22
CA VAL A 219 -8.96 13.00 -1.16
C VAL A 219 -8.77 14.24 -2.03
N GLN A 220 -7.58 14.39 -2.58
CA GLN A 220 -7.19 15.55 -3.40
C GLN A 220 -6.83 15.08 -4.81
N LEU A 221 -7.48 15.67 -5.80
CA LEU A 221 -7.10 15.52 -7.20
C LEU A 221 -6.15 16.66 -7.55
N VAL A 222 -4.98 16.31 -8.08
CA VAL A 222 -3.99 17.29 -8.55
C VAL A 222 -3.69 18.38 -7.49
N PRO A 223 -3.16 18.00 -6.31
CA PRO A 223 -2.80 18.98 -5.28
C PRO A 223 -1.61 19.84 -5.72
N PHE A 224 -1.77 21.17 -5.68
CA PHE A 224 -0.70 22.11 -6.06
C PHE A 224 0.32 22.36 -4.94
N ASP A 225 0.13 21.78 -3.77
CA ASP A 225 1.09 21.88 -2.66
C ASP A 225 2.33 21.00 -2.96
N VAL A 226 3.51 21.62 -3.03
CA VAL A 226 4.77 20.92 -3.37
C VAL A 226 5.27 19.96 -2.28
N ARG A 227 4.67 20.02 -1.08
CA ARG A 227 4.92 19.03 -0.02
C ARG A 227 4.43 17.64 -0.38
N GLN A 228 3.46 17.55 -1.27
CA GLN A 228 2.86 16.30 -1.72
C GLN A 228 3.52 15.80 -3.00
N SER A 229 3.87 14.51 -3.07
CA SER A 229 4.53 13.90 -4.22
C SER A 229 4.26 12.40 -4.31
N GLY A 230 4.79 11.76 -5.35
CA GLY A 230 4.67 10.32 -5.54
C GLY A 230 3.36 9.89 -6.22
N PHE A 231 2.65 10.81 -6.87
CA PHE A 231 1.40 10.58 -7.59
C PHE A 231 1.39 11.32 -8.93
N THR A 232 0.61 10.82 -9.87
CA THR A 232 0.22 11.51 -11.11
C THR A 232 -1.30 11.71 -11.20
N GLY A 233 -2.08 11.01 -10.38
CA GLY A 233 -3.55 11.09 -10.32
C GLY A 233 -4.04 11.83 -9.08
N SER A 234 -3.89 11.26 -7.93
CA SER A 234 -4.47 11.79 -6.69
C SER A 234 -3.59 11.54 -5.46
N GLN A 235 -3.86 12.33 -4.42
CA GLN A 235 -3.31 12.16 -3.08
C GLN A 235 -4.45 11.89 -2.11
N VAL A 236 -4.36 10.79 -1.38
CA VAL A 236 -5.22 10.50 -0.22
C VAL A 236 -4.41 10.70 1.04
N ASN A 237 -4.91 11.52 1.96
CA ASN A 237 -4.26 11.74 3.25
C ASN A 237 -5.25 11.49 4.37
N ALA A 238 -4.97 10.52 5.23
CA ALA A 238 -5.73 10.23 6.42
C ALA A 238 -4.96 10.59 7.69
N ILE A 239 -5.69 10.99 8.72
CA ILE A 239 -5.15 11.17 10.06
C ILE A 239 -5.92 10.35 11.08
N THR A 240 -5.21 9.84 12.08
CA THR A 240 -5.78 9.03 13.14
C THR A 240 -6.31 9.87 14.29
N LYS A 241 -7.29 9.33 15.00
CA LYS A 241 -7.78 9.88 16.26
C LYS A 241 -6.63 10.01 17.28
N SER A 242 -6.81 10.89 18.25
CA SER A 242 -5.82 11.17 19.30
C SER A 242 -6.51 11.31 20.65
N GLY A 243 -5.73 11.21 21.74
CA GLY A 243 -6.23 11.46 23.09
C GLY A 243 -6.60 12.93 23.33
N THR A 244 -7.44 13.14 24.31
CA THR A 244 -7.96 14.45 24.77
C THR A 244 -7.84 14.55 26.28
N ASN A 245 -8.29 15.68 26.88
CA ASN A 245 -8.34 15.85 28.34
C ASN A 245 -9.42 15.01 29.03
N GLU A 246 -10.26 14.35 28.27
CA GLU A 246 -11.27 13.43 28.76
C GLU A 246 -10.94 12.01 28.33
N HIS A 247 -11.10 11.04 29.22
CA HIS A 247 -11.05 9.64 28.85
C HIS A 247 -12.29 9.28 28.04
N ARG A 248 -12.07 8.79 26.82
CA ARG A 248 -13.12 8.34 25.91
C ARG A 248 -12.75 6.98 25.35
N GLY A 249 -13.74 6.15 25.15
CA GLY A 249 -13.55 4.84 24.55
C GLY A 249 -14.83 4.37 23.88
N SER A 250 -14.68 3.43 22.97
CA SER A 250 -15.78 2.75 22.32
C SER A 250 -15.47 1.26 22.18
N VAL A 251 -16.49 0.46 22.22
CA VAL A 251 -16.45 -0.95 21.81
C VAL A 251 -17.44 -1.10 20.68
N TYR A 252 -17.05 -1.77 19.62
CA TYR A 252 -17.88 -1.95 18.45
C TYR A 252 -17.82 -3.38 17.93
N ALA A 253 -18.89 -3.79 17.24
CA ALA A 253 -18.96 -5.06 16.56
C ALA A 253 -19.74 -4.91 15.26
N TYR A 254 -19.22 -5.52 14.19
CA TYR A 254 -19.85 -5.61 12.88
C TYR A 254 -20.00 -7.07 12.50
N LEU A 255 -21.20 -7.44 12.10
CA LEU A 255 -21.53 -8.81 11.74
C LEU A 255 -22.16 -8.79 10.34
N THR A 256 -21.65 -9.62 9.44
CA THR A 256 -22.30 -9.85 8.15
C THR A 256 -22.24 -11.31 7.77
N ASN A 257 -23.23 -11.76 7.01
CA ASN A 257 -23.27 -13.07 6.41
C ASN A 257 -24.04 -13.03 5.07
N GLU A 258 -24.04 -14.14 4.34
CA GLU A 258 -24.72 -14.26 3.05
C GLU A 258 -26.22 -13.94 3.12
N ASN A 259 -26.88 -14.15 4.26
CA ASN A 259 -28.32 -13.89 4.41
C ASN A 259 -28.66 -12.40 4.53
N LEU A 260 -27.68 -11.57 4.95
CA LEU A 260 -27.83 -10.12 5.01
C LEU A 260 -27.54 -9.44 3.66
N LYS A 261 -27.13 -10.21 2.65
CA LYS A 261 -26.89 -9.72 1.29
C LYS A 261 -28.07 -10.00 0.38
N GLY A 262 -28.45 -9.03 -0.44
CA GLY A 262 -29.41 -9.25 -1.51
C GLY A 262 -28.91 -10.28 -2.53
N ASN A 263 -29.83 -11.05 -3.13
CA ASN A 263 -29.52 -12.04 -4.15
C ASN A 263 -30.34 -11.86 -5.45
N LYS A 264 -31.00 -10.73 -5.62
CA LYS A 264 -31.77 -10.40 -6.83
C LYS A 264 -31.19 -9.20 -7.52
N VAL A 265 -31.00 -9.30 -8.85
CA VAL A 265 -30.59 -8.19 -9.71
C VAL A 265 -31.61 -8.16 -10.87
N GLY A 266 -32.57 -7.25 -10.80
CA GLY A 266 -33.73 -7.27 -11.70
C GLY A 266 -34.55 -8.56 -11.50
N SER A 267 -34.71 -9.34 -12.56
CA SER A 267 -35.40 -10.64 -12.54
C SER A 267 -34.47 -11.82 -12.23
N ALA A 268 -33.15 -11.61 -12.28
CA ALA A 268 -32.18 -12.67 -12.03
C ALA A 268 -31.96 -12.93 -10.53
N THR A 269 -31.82 -14.19 -10.17
CA THR A 269 -31.42 -14.61 -8.82
C THR A 269 -29.96 -15.04 -8.84
N VAL A 270 -29.11 -14.37 -8.05
CA VAL A 270 -27.69 -14.70 -7.90
C VAL A 270 -27.52 -15.70 -6.76
N GLN A 271 -26.72 -16.74 -6.99
CA GLN A 271 -26.37 -17.71 -5.96
C GLN A 271 -25.59 -17.02 -4.83
N ARG A 272 -25.97 -17.29 -3.59
CA ARG A 272 -25.25 -16.82 -2.39
C ARG A 272 -24.24 -17.87 -1.97
N ASN A 273 -22.96 -17.51 -2.05
CA ASN A 273 -21.91 -18.33 -1.46
C ASN A 273 -21.81 -18.06 0.04
N HIS A 274 -21.50 -19.09 0.82
CA HIS A 274 -21.35 -18.94 2.25
C HIS A 274 -20.22 -17.96 2.58
N GLU A 275 -20.55 -16.88 3.27
CA GLU A 275 -19.61 -15.88 3.76
C GLU A 275 -20.06 -15.37 5.12
N VAL A 276 -19.18 -15.45 6.12
CA VAL A 276 -19.39 -14.85 7.43
C VAL A 276 -18.21 -13.96 7.75
N LYS A 277 -18.48 -12.71 8.12
CA LYS A 277 -17.47 -11.75 8.55
C LYS A 277 -17.91 -11.16 9.90
N ASN A 278 -17.05 -11.31 10.91
CA ASN A 278 -17.25 -10.78 12.25
C ASN A 278 -16.07 -9.88 12.57
N ILE A 279 -16.35 -8.61 12.89
CA ILE A 279 -15.35 -7.64 13.35
C ILE A 279 -15.72 -7.28 14.79
N VAL A 280 -14.74 -7.27 15.68
CA VAL A 280 -14.85 -6.76 17.04
C VAL A 280 -13.66 -5.89 17.33
N GLY A 281 -13.89 -4.70 17.88
CA GLY A 281 -12.81 -3.80 18.20
C GLY A 281 -13.15 -2.85 19.34
N PHE A 282 -12.13 -2.12 19.77
CA PHE A 282 -12.28 -1.04 20.73
C PHE A 282 -11.36 0.12 20.42
N THR A 283 -11.76 1.28 20.86
CA THR A 283 -10.89 2.46 20.94
C THR A 283 -10.84 2.95 22.39
N ILE A 284 -9.69 3.47 22.80
CA ILE A 284 -9.52 4.14 24.09
C ILE A 284 -8.54 5.29 23.94
N GLY A 285 -8.84 6.42 24.55
CA GLY A 285 -7.95 7.58 24.56
C GLY A 285 -8.23 8.48 25.73
N GLY A 286 -7.24 9.30 26.10
CA GLY A 286 -7.36 10.22 27.22
C GLY A 286 -6.02 10.86 27.60
N PRO A 287 -5.99 11.62 28.70
CA PRO A 287 -4.78 12.20 29.22
C PRO A 287 -4.00 11.20 30.09
N ILE A 288 -2.69 11.11 29.89
CA ILE A 288 -1.76 10.58 30.90
C ILE A 288 -1.45 11.73 31.86
N VAL A 289 -1.22 12.93 31.31
CA VAL A 289 -1.08 14.19 32.06
C VAL A 289 -1.96 15.22 31.36
N LYS A 290 -2.93 15.79 32.07
CA LYS A 290 -3.85 16.80 31.51
C LYS A 290 -3.07 17.95 30.88
N ASP A 291 -3.55 18.42 29.73
CA ASP A 291 -2.99 19.48 28.89
C ASP A 291 -1.62 19.16 28.26
N LYS A 292 -0.95 18.09 28.68
CA LYS A 292 0.44 17.81 28.30
C LYS A 292 0.65 16.51 27.55
N LEU A 293 0.20 15.38 28.08
CA LEU A 293 0.51 14.07 27.52
C LEU A 293 -0.75 13.24 27.35
N PHE A 294 -1.01 12.82 26.13
CA PHE A 294 -2.21 12.11 25.74
C PHE A 294 -1.86 10.78 25.09
N TYR A 295 -2.74 9.80 25.25
CA TYR A 295 -2.66 8.51 24.58
C TYR A 295 -3.93 8.24 23.78
N PHE A 296 -3.79 7.45 22.73
CA PHE A 296 -4.88 6.82 21.99
C PHE A 296 -4.46 5.42 21.55
N ALA A 297 -5.34 4.45 21.69
CA ALA A 297 -5.14 3.10 21.21
C ALA A 297 -6.41 2.56 20.56
N ASN A 298 -6.22 1.74 19.53
CA ASN A 298 -7.27 0.97 18.89
C ASN A 298 -6.77 -0.45 18.65
N PHE A 299 -7.63 -1.41 18.86
CA PHE A 299 -7.41 -2.80 18.47
C PHE A 299 -8.67 -3.31 17.79
N GLU A 300 -8.48 -4.01 16.67
CA GLU A 300 -9.54 -4.64 15.89
C GLU A 300 -9.15 -6.07 15.55
N TYR A 301 -10.09 -6.98 15.79
CA TYR A 301 -10.03 -8.37 15.39
C TYR A 301 -11.14 -8.64 14.38
N GLU A 302 -10.77 -9.17 13.23
CA GLU A 302 -11.70 -9.61 12.18
C GLU A 302 -11.57 -11.12 12.01
N ARG A 303 -12.69 -11.83 12.00
CA ARG A 303 -12.76 -13.25 11.63
C ARG A 303 -13.60 -13.40 10.39
N LYS A 304 -12.98 -13.92 9.35
CA LYS A 304 -13.64 -14.16 8.07
C LYS A 304 -13.75 -15.66 7.79
N THR A 305 -14.90 -16.08 7.27
CA THR A 305 -15.16 -17.42 6.73
C THR A 305 -15.74 -17.23 5.35
N ILE A 306 -15.18 -17.91 4.34
CA ILE A 306 -15.71 -17.93 2.98
C ILE A 306 -15.82 -19.38 2.50
N SER A 307 -16.78 -19.64 1.62
CA SER A 307 -16.85 -20.95 0.96
C SER A 307 -15.60 -21.18 0.09
N GLY A 308 -15.15 -22.42 0.07
CA GLY A 308 -14.27 -22.91 -0.98
C GLY A 308 -14.97 -22.97 -2.34
N PRO A 309 -14.32 -23.55 -3.34
CA PRO A 309 -14.89 -23.71 -4.67
C PRO A 309 -16.20 -24.49 -4.61
N GLN A 310 -17.11 -24.12 -5.50
CA GLN A 310 -18.43 -24.76 -5.61
C GLN A 310 -18.43 -25.96 -6.58
N ALA A 311 -17.24 -26.37 -7.03
CA ALA A 311 -17.06 -27.53 -7.89
C ALA A 311 -17.52 -28.81 -7.18
N LEU A 312 -18.26 -29.63 -7.88
CA LEU A 312 -18.74 -30.92 -7.44
C LEU A 312 -18.14 -32.03 -8.35
N ALA A 313 -17.63 -33.07 -7.73
CA ALA A 313 -17.22 -34.26 -8.46
C ALA A 313 -18.44 -35.07 -8.85
N ARG A 314 -18.44 -35.63 -10.06
CA ARG A 314 -19.51 -36.53 -10.49
C ARG A 314 -19.46 -37.88 -9.76
N ASP A 315 -20.62 -38.51 -9.62
CA ASP A 315 -20.74 -39.80 -8.94
C ASP A 315 -20.10 -40.94 -9.73
N ASN A 316 -20.19 -40.89 -11.08
CA ASN A 316 -19.61 -41.86 -11.98
C ASN A 316 -19.35 -41.24 -13.37
N GLU A 317 -18.67 -41.98 -14.26
CA GLU A 317 -18.31 -41.48 -15.58
C GLU A 317 -19.50 -41.26 -16.55
N ASN A 318 -20.65 -41.83 -16.27
CA ASN A 318 -21.86 -41.66 -17.09
C ASN A 318 -22.64 -40.39 -16.71
N GLU A 319 -22.36 -39.81 -15.57
CA GLU A 319 -23.00 -38.55 -15.16
C GLU A 319 -22.50 -37.37 -16.02
N PRO A 320 -23.41 -36.59 -16.64
CA PRO A 320 -23.01 -35.43 -17.44
C PRO A 320 -22.30 -34.38 -16.55
N TYR A 321 -21.34 -33.66 -17.14
CA TYR A 321 -20.61 -32.58 -16.47
C TYR A 321 -20.67 -31.27 -17.27
N GLY A 322 -20.33 -30.17 -16.61
CA GLY A 322 -20.33 -28.82 -17.19
C GLY A 322 -21.54 -27.99 -16.83
N GLU A 323 -22.57 -28.61 -16.25
CA GLU A 323 -23.73 -27.93 -15.66
C GLU A 323 -23.76 -28.10 -14.14
N HIS A 324 -24.48 -27.24 -13.44
CA HIS A 324 -24.68 -27.29 -11.98
C HIS A 324 -23.37 -27.42 -11.16
N ASN A 325 -22.27 -26.87 -11.68
CA ASN A 325 -20.91 -26.96 -11.11
C ASN A 325 -20.36 -28.41 -11.05
N ILE A 326 -20.94 -29.36 -11.77
CA ILE A 326 -20.43 -30.73 -11.85
C ILE A 326 -19.23 -30.74 -12.80
N HIS A 327 -18.08 -31.18 -12.29
CA HIS A 327 -16.83 -31.28 -13.04
C HIS A 327 -16.61 -32.70 -13.57
N ARG A 328 -15.72 -32.84 -14.54
CA ARG A 328 -15.41 -34.12 -15.21
C ARG A 328 -14.85 -35.20 -14.26
N THR A 329 -14.21 -34.78 -13.18
CA THR A 329 -13.53 -35.67 -12.24
C THR A 329 -14.55 -36.45 -11.41
N THR A 330 -14.36 -37.76 -11.24
CA THR A 330 -15.24 -38.61 -10.42
C THR A 330 -14.81 -38.59 -8.93
N LYS A 331 -15.76 -38.85 -8.04
CA LYS A 331 -15.48 -39.03 -6.62
C LYS A 331 -14.54 -40.19 -6.37
N ALA A 332 -14.78 -41.32 -7.06
CA ALA A 332 -13.96 -42.53 -6.94
C ALA A 332 -12.48 -42.24 -7.24
N ASP A 333 -12.20 -41.54 -8.36
CA ASP A 333 -10.84 -41.22 -8.76
C ASP A 333 -10.17 -40.27 -7.75
N LEU A 334 -10.91 -39.28 -7.22
CA LEU A 334 -10.39 -38.36 -6.20
C LEU A 334 -10.08 -39.07 -4.87
N ASP A 335 -10.97 -39.95 -4.42
CA ASP A 335 -10.79 -40.73 -3.20
C ASP A 335 -9.60 -41.71 -3.36
N GLU A 336 -9.49 -42.38 -4.49
CA GLU A 336 -8.37 -43.29 -4.76
C GLU A 336 -7.01 -42.60 -4.76
N ILE A 337 -6.90 -41.41 -5.37
CA ILE A 337 -5.65 -40.62 -5.34
C ILE A 337 -5.35 -40.11 -3.93
N SER A 338 -6.36 -39.67 -3.18
CA SER A 338 -6.20 -39.20 -1.80
C SER A 338 -5.71 -40.34 -0.90
N GLU A 339 -6.28 -41.54 -1.03
CA GLU A 339 -5.84 -42.71 -0.27
C GLU A 339 -4.43 -43.16 -0.65
N CYS A 340 -4.10 -43.18 -1.95
CA CYS A 340 -2.76 -43.49 -2.43
C CYS A 340 -1.72 -42.54 -1.82
N LEU A 341 -1.99 -41.24 -1.79
CA LEU A 341 -1.09 -40.23 -1.21
C LEU A 341 -0.94 -40.40 0.30
N ALA A 342 -2.02 -40.67 1.02
CA ALA A 342 -1.98 -40.90 2.45
C ALA A 342 -1.16 -42.17 2.80
N GLN A 343 -1.37 -43.26 2.08
CA GLN A 343 -0.74 -44.53 2.34
C GLN A 343 0.75 -44.58 1.91
N LYS A 344 1.06 -44.08 0.71
CA LYS A 344 2.41 -44.18 0.13
C LYS A 344 3.33 -43.04 0.51
N HIS A 345 2.77 -41.85 0.71
CA HIS A 345 3.53 -40.61 0.89
C HIS A 345 3.25 -39.89 2.22
N GLY A 346 2.31 -40.38 3.04
CA GLY A 346 1.91 -39.73 4.29
C GLY A 346 1.33 -38.33 4.10
N TYR A 347 0.81 -38.03 2.90
CA TYR A 347 0.29 -36.72 2.56
C TYR A 347 -1.24 -36.68 2.63
N SER A 348 -1.75 -35.70 3.35
CA SER A 348 -3.18 -35.40 3.36
C SER A 348 -3.49 -34.34 2.31
N THR A 349 -4.37 -34.65 1.37
CA THR A 349 -4.80 -33.74 0.31
C THR A 349 -5.79 -32.66 0.81
N GLY A 350 -6.42 -32.89 1.97
CA GLY A 350 -7.63 -32.17 2.36
C GLY A 350 -8.83 -32.64 1.53
N LYS A 351 -9.90 -31.86 1.60
CA LYS A 351 -11.15 -32.14 0.86
C LYS A 351 -11.04 -31.66 -0.58
N TYR A 352 -11.83 -32.21 -1.47
CA TYR A 352 -11.97 -31.74 -2.86
C TYR A 352 -13.28 -30.97 -3.11
N GLN A 353 -14.24 -31.02 -2.19
CA GLN A 353 -15.51 -30.27 -2.26
C GLN A 353 -16.10 -30.01 -0.88
N GLY A 354 -17.00 -29.02 -0.76
CA GLY A 354 -17.78 -28.77 0.46
C GLY A 354 -16.95 -28.28 1.66
N TYR A 355 -15.89 -27.54 1.43
CA TYR A 355 -15.06 -26.97 2.48
C TYR A 355 -15.12 -25.44 2.53
N ASN A 356 -14.73 -24.87 3.65
CA ASN A 356 -14.71 -23.42 3.88
C ASN A 356 -13.35 -22.99 4.40
N PHE A 357 -12.92 -21.81 3.98
CA PHE A 357 -11.71 -21.20 4.51
C PHE A 357 -12.04 -20.23 5.64
N ARG A 358 -11.27 -20.28 6.71
CA ARG A 358 -11.47 -19.45 7.90
C ARG A 358 -10.14 -18.90 8.40
N TRP A 359 -10.13 -17.60 8.75
CA TRP A 359 -8.92 -16.97 9.31
C TRP A 359 -9.21 -15.71 10.11
N PRO A 360 -8.27 -15.34 11.04
CA PRO A 360 -8.28 -14.07 11.72
C PRO A 360 -7.42 -13.01 11.01
N ASP A 361 -7.86 -11.77 11.09
CA ASP A 361 -7.07 -10.57 10.78
C ASP A 361 -6.99 -9.69 12.03
N TYR A 362 -5.87 -8.97 12.22
CA TYR A 362 -5.62 -8.12 13.38
C TYR A 362 -5.14 -6.74 12.93
N ARG A 363 -5.64 -5.71 13.59
CA ARG A 363 -5.19 -4.33 13.41
C ARG A 363 -4.96 -3.68 14.76
N LEU A 364 -3.84 -3.00 14.93
CA LEU A 364 -3.45 -2.30 16.15
C LEU A 364 -2.96 -0.90 15.79
N LEU A 365 -3.41 0.11 16.52
CA LEU A 365 -2.86 1.44 16.53
C LEU A 365 -2.56 1.85 17.97
N ALA A 366 -1.38 2.43 18.20
CA ALA A 366 -1.01 3.10 19.45
C ALA A 366 -0.42 4.47 19.13
N ARG A 367 -0.85 5.50 19.84
CA ARG A 367 -0.43 6.88 19.64
C ARG A 367 -0.19 7.59 20.97
N LEU A 368 0.86 8.38 21.02
CA LEU A 368 1.19 9.31 22.13
C LEU A 368 1.36 10.71 21.54
N ASP A 369 0.72 11.70 22.14
CA ASP A 369 0.86 13.11 21.80
C ASP A 369 1.36 13.87 23.04
N TRP A 370 2.51 14.50 22.96
CA TRP A 370 3.14 15.22 24.06
C TRP A 370 3.34 16.69 23.72
N ASN A 371 2.63 17.56 24.40
CA ASN A 371 2.87 19.00 24.44
C ASN A 371 4.01 19.27 25.44
N ILE A 372 5.25 19.29 24.97
CA ILE A 372 6.45 19.47 25.81
C ILE A 372 6.37 20.83 26.49
N ASN A 373 6.11 21.87 25.71
CA ASN A 373 5.89 23.26 26.13
C ASN A 373 5.12 24.02 25.03
N GLU A 374 4.96 25.31 25.15
CA GLU A 374 4.26 26.15 24.16
C GLU A 374 4.95 26.23 22.81
N ARG A 375 6.24 25.85 22.69
CA ARG A 375 7.02 25.89 21.46
C ARG A 375 7.21 24.55 20.82
N HIS A 376 7.15 23.46 21.58
CA HIS A 376 7.51 22.13 21.13
C HIS A 376 6.42 21.12 21.47
N SER A 377 6.02 20.35 20.46
CA SER A 377 5.19 19.18 20.66
C SER A 377 5.74 17.98 19.89
N LEU A 378 5.64 16.80 20.49
CA LEU A 378 6.12 15.54 19.95
C LEU A 378 4.94 14.57 19.85
N ASN A 379 4.82 13.85 18.75
CA ASN A 379 3.94 12.71 18.67
C ASN A 379 4.71 11.46 18.25
N PHE A 380 4.22 10.35 18.73
CA PHE A 380 4.69 9.01 18.38
C PHE A 380 3.51 8.13 18.02
N ARG A 381 3.64 7.33 16.96
CA ARG A 381 2.61 6.39 16.48
C ARG A 381 3.23 5.07 16.08
N TYR A 382 2.52 4.01 16.41
CA TYR A 382 2.81 2.68 15.97
C TYR A 382 1.55 2.06 15.37
N THR A 383 1.65 1.47 14.18
CA THR A 383 0.58 0.68 13.59
C THR A 383 1.09 -0.72 13.25
N LEU A 384 0.23 -1.69 13.42
CA LEU A 384 0.45 -3.07 13.00
C LEU A 384 -0.83 -3.62 12.38
N SER A 385 -0.70 -4.14 11.18
CA SER A 385 -1.74 -4.92 10.52
C SER A 385 -1.19 -6.29 10.17
N ARG A 386 -1.92 -7.34 10.54
CA ARG A 386 -1.65 -8.71 10.14
C ARG A 386 -2.92 -9.29 9.54
N THR A 387 -2.96 -9.34 8.24
CA THR A 387 -4.09 -9.82 7.46
C THR A 387 -3.65 -10.87 6.46
N ARG A 388 -4.58 -11.44 5.71
CA ARG A 388 -4.26 -12.30 4.57
C ARG A 388 -5.20 -12.02 3.39
N SER A 389 -4.75 -12.36 2.20
CA SER A 389 -5.63 -12.40 1.04
C SER A 389 -6.73 -13.47 1.23
N ASN A 390 -7.78 -13.39 0.45
CA ASN A 390 -8.67 -14.54 0.26
C ASN A 390 -7.82 -15.72 -0.21
N THR A 391 -8.25 -16.94 0.13
CA THR A 391 -7.61 -18.14 -0.39
C THR A 391 -7.75 -18.16 -1.89
N GLN A 392 -6.66 -18.50 -2.55
CA GLN A 392 -6.55 -18.55 -4.00
C GLN A 392 -6.45 -20.01 -4.45
N GLU A 393 -7.03 -20.28 -5.59
CA GLU A 393 -6.90 -21.56 -6.27
C GLU A 393 -5.47 -21.77 -6.78
N PRO A 394 -5.00 -23.03 -6.91
CA PRO A 394 -3.69 -23.27 -7.50
C PRO A 394 -3.65 -22.79 -8.95
N ALA A 395 -2.53 -22.19 -9.33
CA ALA A 395 -2.31 -21.72 -10.70
C ALA A 395 -2.33 -22.89 -11.70
N SER A 396 -2.65 -22.60 -12.94
CA SER A 396 -2.56 -23.59 -14.02
C SER A 396 -1.16 -24.18 -14.10
N SER A 397 -1.08 -25.49 -14.32
CA SER A 397 0.18 -26.24 -14.47
C SER A 397 0.95 -25.80 -15.69
N VAL A 398 0.25 -25.44 -16.75
CA VAL A 398 0.81 -25.01 -18.03
C VAL A 398 0.62 -23.51 -18.19
N SER A 399 1.72 -22.81 -18.40
CA SER A 399 1.71 -21.42 -18.85
C SER A 399 1.14 -21.34 -20.27
N PRO A 400 0.44 -20.26 -20.65
CA PRO A 400 0.05 -20.04 -22.04
C PRO A 400 1.21 -20.11 -23.03
N PHE A 401 2.44 -19.86 -22.57
CA PHE A 401 3.66 -19.97 -23.38
C PHE A 401 4.22 -21.38 -23.48
N GLU A 402 3.84 -22.27 -22.58
CA GLU A 402 4.32 -23.66 -22.50
C GLU A 402 3.33 -24.68 -23.08
N LYS A 403 2.19 -24.21 -23.61
CA LYS A 403 1.14 -25.05 -24.16
C LYS A 403 1.64 -26.17 -25.09
N ASN A 404 2.48 -25.74 -26.03
CA ASN A 404 3.02 -26.64 -27.06
C ASN A 404 4.15 -27.53 -26.54
N ALA A 405 4.72 -27.17 -25.41
CA ALA A 405 5.86 -27.82 -24.80
C ALA A 405 5.45 -29.03 -23.95
N LEU A 406 4.40 -28.92 -23.15
CA LEU A 406 3.88 -30.05 -22.37
C LEU A 406 3.02 -31.03 -23.18
N TYR A 407 2.52 -30.58 -24.33
CA TYR A 407 1.70 -31.38 -25.22
C TYR A 407 2.19 -31.30 -26.68
N PRO A 408 3.37 -31.86 -27.01
CA PRO A 408 3.91 -31.82 -28.35
C PRO A 408 2.90 -32.47 -29.34
N GLY A 409 2.41 -31.69 -30.28
CA GLY A 409 1.38 -32.13 -31.23
C GLY A 409 -0.06 -32.00 -30.71
N GLY A 410 -0.24 -31.49 -29.48
CA GLY A 410 -1.54 -31.15 -28.93
C GLY A 410 -2.08 -29.86 -29.54
N THR A 411 -3.34 -29.88 -29.90
CA THR A 411 -4.11 -28.66 -30.14
C THR A 411 -4.30 -27.95 -28.83
N ASP A 412 -4.61 -26.63 -28.84
CA ASP A 412 -4.94 -25.86 -27.65
C ASP A 412 -6.08 -26.49 -26.82
N ASN A 413 -6.82 -27.42 -27.40
CA ASN A 413 -7.92 -28.15 -26.81
C ASN A 413 -7.81 -29.63 -27.19
N PHE A 414 -8.14 -30.52 -26.27
CA PHE A 414 -8.39 -31.92 -26.54
C PHE A 414 -9.89 -32.06 -26.81
N GLY A 415 -10.31 -31.91 -28.06
CA GLY A 415 -11.70 -31.64 -28.40
C GLY A 415 -12.12 -30.30 -27.81
N ASP A 416 -13.13 -30.27 -26.94
CA ASP A 416 -13.60 -29.08 -26.20
C ASP A 416 -12.87 -28.88 -24.85
N ILE A 417 -11.87 -29.69 -24.52
CA ILE A 417 -11.18 -29.65 -23.24
C ILE A 417 -9.92 -28.77 -23.35
N PRO A 418 -9.85 -27.64 -22.67
CA PRO A 418 -8.64 -26.79 -22.63
C PRO A 418 -7.46 -27.57 -22.06
N ALA A 419 -6.34 -27.62 -22.78
CA ALA A 419 -5.12 -28.20 -22.27
C ALA A 419 -4.56 -27.37 -21.08
N GLY A 420 -4.03 -28.06 -20.07
CA GLY A 420 -3.28 -27.43 -18.99
C GLY A 420 -4.08 -26.61 -17.98
N GLN A 421 -5.39 -26.68 -17.98
CA GLN A 421 -6.23 -26.03 -16.97
C GLN A 421 -6.14 -26.77 -15.64
N ARG A 422 -5.62 -26.10 -14.60
CA ARG A 422 -5.48 -26.67 -13.25
C ARG A 422 -6.63 -26.28 -12.33
N SER A 423 -7.07 -25.03 -12.39
CA SER A 423 -8.11 -24.47 -11.54
C SER A 423 -9.28 -23.95 -12.36
N SER A 424 -10.42 -23.74 -11.72
CA SER A 424 -11.64 -23.06 -12.27
C SER A 424 -12.23 -23.70 -13.53
N SER A 425 -11.71 -24.83 -13.97
CA SER A 425 -12.15 -25.53 -15.17
C SER A 425 -13.11 -26.67 -14.81
N LYS A 426 -14.23 -26.77 -15.54
CA LYS A 426 -15.14 -27.91 -15.44
C LYS A 426 -14.48 -29.27 -15.80
N TYR A 427 -13.24 -29.25 -16.26
CA TYR A 427 -12.52 -30.44 -16.72
C TYR A 427 -11.60 -31.05 -15.66
N SER A 428 -11.25 -30.31 -14.62
CA SER A 428 -10.34 -30.73 -13.55
C SER A 428 -10.84 -30.35 -12.18
N MET A 429 -10.37 -31.05 -11.16
CA MET A 429 -10.56 -30.68 -9.76
C MET A 429 -9.22 -30.68 -9.01
N TYR A 430 -9.15 -29.91 -7.94
CA TYR A 430 -8.02 -29.81 -7.06
C TYR A 430 -8.48 -29.99 -5.59
N TYR A 431 -7.53 -30.33 -4.72
CA TYR A 431 -7.81 -30.50 -3.31
C TYR A 431 -7.58 -29.19 -2.52
N GLU A 432 -8.24 -29.08 -1.38
CA GLU A 432 -8.14 -27.95 -0.45
C GLU A 432 -6.68 -27.57 -0.14
N ASN A 433 -5.83 -28.57 0.10
CA ASN A 433 -4.42 -28.36 0.47
C ASN A 433 -3.54 -27.86 -0.67
N SER A 434 -4.06 -27.83 -1.92
CA SER A 434 -3.39 -27.19 -3.07
C SER A 434 -3.60 -25.68 -3.15
N CYS A 435 -4.56 -25.17 -2.41
CA CYS A 435 -4.84 -23.74 -2.34
C CYS A 435 -3.77 -23.01 -1.51
N PHE A 436 -3.68 -21.71 -1.74
CA PHE A 436 -2.74 -20.84 -1.04
C PHE A 436 -3.33 -19.46 -0.71
N TYR A 437 -2.65 -18.70 0.10
CA TYR A 437 -2.96 -17.29 0.39
C TYR A 437 -1.68 -16.48 0.56
N THR A 438 -1.78 -15.17 0.41
CA THR A 438 -0.69 -14.25 0.77
C THR A 438 -0.95 -13.71 2.17
N LYS A 439 -0.04 -13.98 3.09
CA LYS A 439 -0.03 -13.36 4.42
C LYS A 439 0.50 -11.95 4.27
N LYS A 440 -0.19 -10.96 4.85
CA LYS A 440 0.18 -9.55 4.74
C LYS A 440 0.48 -8.99 6.13
N ILE A 441 1.75 -8.68 6.37
CA ILE A 441 2.20 -8.03 7.59
C ILE A 441 2.65 -6.63 7.20
N TYR A 442 2.03 -5.63 7.81
CA TYR A 442 2.38 -4.23 7.63
C TYR A 442 2.55 -3.57 8.99
N SER A 443 3.66 -2.91 9.21
CA SER A 443 3.94 -2.20 10.45
C SER A 443 4.59 -0.85 10.16
N THR A 444 4.18 0.20 10.89
CA THR A 444 4.72 1.54 10.72
C THR A 444 4.99 2.18 12.06
N ILE A 445 6.16 2.80 12.19
CA ILE A 445 6.48 3.75 13.26
C ILE A 445 6.54 5.14 12.64
N SER A 446 5.90 6.12 13.27
CA SER A 446 5.99 7.53 12.88
C SER A 446 6.24 8.38 14.10
N THR A 447 7.21 9.27 14.02
CA THR A 447 7.52 10.26 15.06
C THR A 447 7.58 11.64 14.42
N GLU A 448 6.94 12.63 15.03
CA GLU A 448 6.85 13.99 14.49
C GLU A 448 7.09 15.00 15.61
N LEU A 449 8.12 15.83 15.47
CA LEU A 449 8.44 16.96 16.32
C LEU A 449 8.04 18.25 15.63
N LYS A 450 7.18 19.03 16.27
CA LYS A 450 6.82 20.39 15.86
C LYS A 450 7.50 21.39 16.77
N SER A 451 8.08 22.43 16.18
CA SER A 451 8.77 23.50 16.89
C SER A 451 8.38 24.86 16.31
N GLN A 452 8.31 25.87 17.16
CA GLN A 452 8.04 27.25 16.75
C GLN A 452 8.87 28.21 17.57
N ASN A 453 9.19 29.39 16.99
CA ASN A 453 9.87 30.48 17.72
C ASN A 453 8.87 31.24 18.61
N ASP A 454 9.38 32.16 19.45
CA ASP A 454 8.55 32.97 20.38
C ASP A 454 7.53 33.84 19.64
N SER A 455 7.93 34.46 18.54
CA SER A 455 7.06 35.29 17.71
C SER A 455 6.12 34.45 16.82
N LYS A 456 6.27 33.12 16.84
CA LYS A 456 5.45 32.13 16.08
C LYS A 456 5.38 32.38 14.57
N THR A 457 6.30 33.21 14.08
CA THR A 457 6.47 33.48 12.62
C THR A 457 7.28 32.40 11.92
N ILE A 458 8.09 31.67 12.68
CA ILE A 458 8.92 30.55 12.21
C ILE A 458 8.38 29.27 12.83
N ASN A 459 8.09 28.30 11.98
CA ASN A 459 7.68 26.97 12.41
C ASN A 459 8.54 25.92 11.71
N ASN A 460 8.85 24.86 12.44
CA ASN A 460 9.54 23.69 11.92
C ASN A 460 8.74 22.43 12.27
N LEU A 461 8.76 21.44 11.37
CA LEU A 461 8.16 20.13 11.55
C LEU A 461 9.15 19.08 11.08
N LEU A 462 9.73 18.32 11.98
CA LEU A 462 10.60 17.18 11.70
C LEU A 462 9.82 15.89 11.88
N ARG A 463 9.83 15.01 10.87
CA ARG A 463 9.18 13.70 10.92
C ARG A 463 10.15 12.60 10.49
N TYR A 464 10.08 11.50 11.21
CA TYR A 464 10.68 10.23 10.82
C TYR A 464 9.59 9.17 10.73
N THR A 465 9.61 8.38 9.65
CA THR A 465 8.75 7.20 9.52
C THR A 465 9.59 5.98 9.14
N ASN A 466 9.24 4.85 9.72
CA ASN A 466 9.73 3.54 9.31
C ASN A 466 8.53 2.66 8.98
N SER A 467 8.53 2.05 7.79
CA SER A 467 7.49 1.12 7.36
C SER A 467 8.13 -0.21 6.99
N TYR A 468 7.48 -1.29 7.41
CA TYR A 468 7.84 -2.65 7.08
C TYR A 468 6.67 -3.38 6.46
N GLN A 469 6.88 -3.97 5.29
CA GLN A 469 5.94 -4.85 4.60
C GLN A 469 6.56 -6.22 4.44
N ASN A 470 5.78 -7.29 4.67
CA ASN A 470 6.20 -8.67 4.41
C ASN A 470 4.99 -9.47 3.93
N GLU A 471 5.06 -9.95 2.70
CA GLU A 471 3.96 -10.62 2.02
C GLU A 471 4.37 -12.01 1.48
N PRO A 472 4.61 -13.01 2.35
CA PRO A 472 4.86 -14.37 1.90
C PRO A 472 3.58 -15.05 1.42
N ARG A 473 3.69 -15.84 0.35
CA ARG A 473 2.69 -16.85 0.00
C ARG A 473 2.78 -18.03 0.96
N VAL A 474 1.63 -18.60 1.32
CA VAL A 474 1.52 -19.69 2.27
C VAL A 474 0.56 -20.73 1.72
N SER A 475 0.99 -21.98 1.62
CA SER A 475 0.12 -23.11 1.28
C SER A 475 -0.87 -23.38 2.42
N ILE A 476 -2.08 -23.81 2.07
CA ILE A 476 -3.07 -24.26 3.06
C ILE A 476 -2.61 -25.56 3.72
N GLY A 477 -2.17 -26.53 2.91
CA GLY A 477 -1.65 -27.79 3.39
C GLY A 477 -0.14 -27.77 3.67
N ALA A 478 0.36 -28.91 4.12
CA ALA A 478 1.79 -29.14 4.19
C ALA A 478 2.43 -29.06 2.80
N LEU A 479 3.70 -28.68 2.73
CA LEU A 479 4.42 -28.62 1.46
C LEU A 479 4.49 -30.00 0.82
N PHE A 480 4.14 -30.07 -0.45
CA PHE A 480 4.20 -31.25 -1.28
C PHE A 480 4.44 -30.81 -2.72
N PRO A 481 5.14 -31.56 -3.56
CA PRO A 481 5.34 -31.18 -4.95
C PRO A 481 4.03 -30.87 -5.66
N CYS A 482 4.11 -29.90 -6.56
CA CYS A 482 3.01 -29.57 -7.46
C CYS A 482 2.82 -30.74 -8.45
N VAL A 483 1.67 -31.39 -8.44
CA VAL A 483 1.39 -32.54 -9.31
C VAL A 483 0.09 -32.31 -10.08
N ASP A 484 0.15 -32.57 -11.39
CA ASP A 484 -1.03 -32.71 -12.24
C ASP A 484 -1.12 -34.10 -12.83
N ILE A 485 -2.26 -34.72 -12.67
CA ILE A 485 -2.62 -35.99 -13.28
C ILE A 485 -3.55 -35.70 -14.45
N LEU A 486 -3.17 -36.18 -15.62
CA LEU A 486 -3.96 -36.04 -16.84
C LEU A 486 -4.93 -37.18 -17.03
N LYS A 487 -5.98 -36.93 -17.81
CA LYS A 487 -6.87 -37.91 -18.41
C LYS A 487 -7.21 -37.42 -19.80
N ASP A 488 -7.01 -38.25 -20.80
CA ASP A 488 -7.22 -37.89 -22.21
C ASP A 488 -6.41 -36.64 -22.64
N GLY A 489 -5.17 -36.54 -22.17
CA GLY A 489 -4.24 -35.44 -22.52
C GLY A 489 -4.55 -34.08 -21.88
N ALA A 490 -5.51 -33.97 -20.96
CA ALA A 490 -5.86 -32.72 -20.29
C ALA A 490 -5.84 -32.88 -18.78
N SER A 491 -5.64 -31.79 -18.06
CA SER A 491 -5.67 -31.79 -16.59
C SER A 491 -6.96 -32.41 -16.06
N TYR A 492 -6.83 -33.32 -15.10
CA TYR A 492 -7.93 -34.05 -14.51
C TYR A 492 -7.96 -33.92 -12.99
N ILE A 493 -6.83 -34.20 -12.32
CA ILE A 493 -6.66 -34.01 -10.86
C ILE A 493 -5.39 -33.23 -10.62
N SER A 494 -5.50 -32.19 -9.79
CA SER A 494 -4.36 -31.38 -9.35
C SER A 494 -4.18 -31.46 -7.84
N LEU A 495 -2.95 -31.62 -7.40
CA LEU A 495 -2.61 -31.76 -5.98
C LEU A 495 -1.26 -31.12 -5.65
N GLY A 496 -0.96 -31.04 -4.36
CA GLY A 496 0.30 -30.48 -3.86
C GLY A 496 0.33 -28.95 -3.89
N THR A 497 1.43 -28.41 -3.43
CA THR A 497 1.65 -26.96 -3.31
C THR A 497 1.64 -26.29 -4.68
N ASP A 498 0.98 -25.16 -4.79
CA ASP A 498 0.99 -24.35 -6.02
C ASP A 498 2.42 -24.01 -6.46
N LYS A 499 2.67 -24.10 -7.77
CA LYS A 499 4.01 -23.99 -8.37
C LYS A 499 4.77 -22.68 -8.10
N TYR A 500 4.07 -21.63 -7.69
CA TYR A 500 4.64 -20.32 -7.36
C TYR A 500 4.67 -20.01 -5.86
N THR A 501 4.21 -20.93 -5.00
CA THR A 501 4.00 -20.60 -3.57
C THR A 501 5.24 -20.88 -2.71
N TYR A 502 6.07 -21.85 -3.10
CA TYR A 502 7.26 -22.21 -2.30
C TYR A 502 8.28 -21.06 -2.26
N GLN A 503 8.65 -20.64 -1.04
CA GLN A 503 9.58 -19.53 -0.79
C GLN A 503 9.27 -18.26 -1.62
N ASN A 504 8.01 -17.95 -1.83
CA ASN A 504 7.60 -16.75 -2.55
C ASN A 504 7.20 -15.66 -1.53
N ALA A 505 7.97 -14.59 -1.48
CA ALA A 505 7.74 -13.48 -0.57
C ALA A 505 8.27 -12.16 -1.13
N SER A 506 7.59 -11.07 -0.84
CA SER A 506 8.15 -9.73 -0.95
C SER A 506 8.34 -9.13 0.44
N LYS A 507 9.51 -8.52 0.69
CA LYS A 507 9.82 -7.78 1.91
C LYS A 507 10.32 -6.40 1.54
N VAL A 508 9.77 -5.40 2.20
CA VAL A 508 10.14 -4.00 1.95
C VAL A 508 10.35 -3.28 3.28
N TRP A 509 11.50 -2.66 3.42
CA TRP A 509 11.81 -1.74 4.50
C TRP A 509 11.94 -0.33 3.96
N ILE A 510 11.21 0.62 4.53
CA ILE A 510 11.28 2.03 4.14
C ILE A 510 11.61 2.87 5.36
N HIS A 511 12.61 3.70 5.23
CA HIS A 511 12.96 4.76 6.18
C HIS A 511 12.77 6.10 5.49
N ASN A 512 11.91 6.92 5.98
CA ASN A 512 11.72 8.26 5.47
C ASN A 512 11.97 9.27 6.59
N ILE A 513 12.83 10.23 6.32
CA ILE A 513 13.03 11.38 7.16
C ILE A 513 12.66 12.62 6.36
N THR A 514 11.95 13.52 7.00
CA THR A 514 11.58 14.75 6.36
C THR A 514 11.41 15.88 7.37
N ASP A 515 11.85 17.11 7.02
CA ASP A 515 11.74 18.31 7.85
C ASP A 515 11.15 19.49 7.10
N GLU A 516 10.25 20.27 7.65
CA GLU A 516 9.53 21.41 7.06
C GLU A 516 9.76 22.72 7.84
N PHE A 517 10.34 23.71 7.19
CA PHE A 517 10.51 25.06 7.69
C PHE A 517 9.50 26.01 7.03
N SER A 518 8.68 26.67 7.80
CA SER A 518 7.78 27.69 7.30
C SER A 518 8.03 29.04 7.95
N LEU A 519 8.02 30.09 7.14
CA LEU A 519 8.24 31.45 7.52
C LEU A 519 7.10 32.32 7.03
N SER A 520 6.43 33.02 7.94
CA SER A 520 5.37 33.95 7.61
C SER A 520 5.92 35.40 7.64
N VAL A 521 5.96 36.07 6.48
CA VAL A 521 6.49 37.44 6.34
C VAL A 521 5.56 38.26 5.47
N LYS A 522 5.01 39.32 6.00
CA LYS A 522 4.04 40.23 5.31
C LYS A 522 2.89 39.42 4.72
N LYS A 523 2.72 39.46 3.39
CA LYS A 523 1.66 38.75 2.65
C LYS A 523 2.10 37.34 2.18
N HIS A 524 3.30 36.89 2.55
CA HIS A 524 3.91 35.66 2.11
C HIS A 524 3.95 34.63 3.23
N LYS A 525 3.61 33.39 2.90
CA LYS A 525 3.92 32.20 3.70
C LYS A 525 4.88 31.34 2.89
N LEU A 526 6.16 31.46 3.22
CA LEU A 526 7.22 30.71 2.59
C LEU A 526 7.35 29.34 3.25
N ILE A 527 7.46 28.30 2.46
CA ILE A 527 7.68 26.92 2.90
C ILE A 527 8.90 26.40 2.14
N PHE A 528 9.85 25.83 2.87
CA PHE A 528 11.03 25.19 2.30
C PHE A 528 11.13 23.75 2.76
N GLY A 529 11.71 22.86 1.95
CA GLY A 529 11.75 21.48 2.24
C GLY A 529 12.83 20.57 1.70
N LEU A 530 13.24 19.57 2.51
CA LEU A 530 14.05 18.43 2.11
C LEU A 530 13.35 17.14 2.51
N SER A 531 13.58 16.04 1.80
CA SER A 531 13.12 14.70 2.19
C SER A 531 14.14 13.67 1.69
N ALA A 532 14.38 12.66 2.49
CA ALA A 532 15.15 11.49 2.10
C ALA A 532 14.36 10.23 2.44
N GLU A 533 14.16 9.37 1.46
CA GLU A 533 13.55 8.06 1.63
C GLU A 533 14.51 6.99 1.16
N TYR A 534 14.92 6.13 2.06
CA TYR A 534 15.67 4.92 1.76
C TYR A 534 14.74 3.72 1.80
N ALA A 535 14.80 2.87 0.80
CA ALA A 535 14.10 1.60 0.79
C ALA A 535 15.04 0.46 0.43
N ASN A 536 14.89 -0.64 1.17
CA ASN A 536 15.45 -1.94 0.87
C ASN A 536 14.31 -2.86 0.43
N ILE A 537 14.47 -3.51 -0.72
CA ILE A 537 13.47 -4.37 -1.34
C ILE A 537 14.09 -5.74 -1.54
N GLU A 538 13.45 -6.76 -0.97
CA GLU A 538 13.78 -8.16 -1.18
C GLU A 538 12.59 -8.87 -1.81
N ASN A 539 12.87 -9.74 -2.77
CA ASN A 539 11.87 -10.58 -3.41
C ASN A 539 12.40 -12.00 -3.58
N ASP A 540 11.69 -12.93 -2.99
CA ASP A 540 11.88 -14.37 -3.18
C ASP A 540 10.85 -14.81 -4.21
N PHE A 541 11.28 -15.32 -5.37
CA PHE A 541 10.39 -15.83 -6.40
C PHE A 541 11.01 -17.04 -7.09
N HIS A 542 10.42 -18.22 -6.86
CA HIS A 542 10.98 -19.50 -7.29
C HIS A 542 9.89 -20.38 -7.88
N GLN A 543 9.70 -20.25 -9.19
CA GLN A 543 8.80 -21.15 -9.89
C GLN A 543 9.31 -22.59 -9.80
N PHE A 544 8.46 -23.53 -9.45
CA PHE A 544 8.81 -24.94 -9.25
C PHE A 544 9.83 -25.23 -8.11
N GLY A 545 10.00 -24.31 -7.18
CA GLY A 545 10.98 -24.49 -6.08
C GLY A 545 10.75 -25.71 -5.20
N ASN A 546 9.52 -26.26 -5.19
CA ASN A 546 9.16 -27.48 -4.47
C ASN A 546 8.92 -28.68 -5.41
N GLY A 547 9.36 -28.58 -6.66
CA GLY A 547 9.14 -29.58 -7.71
C GLY A 547 7.75 -29.52 -8.37
N PHE A 548 7.72 -29.87 -9.61
CA PHE A 548 6.52 -29.95 -10.44
C PHE A 548 6.55 -31.22 -11.28
N TYR A 549 5.44 -31.97 -11.28
CA TYR A 549 5.32 -33.25 -11.93
C TYR A 549 4.01 -33.34 -12.69
N VAL A 550 4.03 -33.90 -13.89
CA VAL A 550 2.84 -34.22 -14.67
C VAL A 550 2.85 -35.70 -14.98
N TYR A 551 1.72 -36.37 -14.82
CA TYR A 551 1.55 -37.78 -15.16
C TYR A 551 0.41 -37.90 -16.19
N ASN A 552 0.59 -38.76 -17.21
CA ASN A 552 -0.38 -38.91 -18.28
C ASN A 552 -1.67 -39.60 -17.82
N SER A 553 -1.64 -40.35 -16.74
CA SER A 553 -2.79 -41.03 -16.17
C SER A 553 -2.67 -41.24 -14.67
N MET A 554 -3.75 -41.63 -14.01
CA MET A 554 -3.76 -42.08 -12.63
C MET A 554 -2.89 -43.35 -12.44
N ASP A 555 -2.90 -44.24 -13.37
CA ASP A 555 -2.11 -45.48 -13.36
C ASP A 555 -0.60 -45.18 -13.41
N ASP A 556 -0.19 -44.20 -14.25
CA ASP A 556 1.19 -43.74 -14.29
C ASP A 556 1.60 -43.09 -12.95
N PHE A 557 0.75 -42.25 -12.37
CA PHE A 557 1.01 -41.65 -11.08
C PHE A 557 1.17 -42.71 -9.98
N GLN A 558 0.34 -43.71 -9.97
CA GLN A 558 0.35 -44.74 -8.91
C GLN A 558 1.47 -45.76 -9.04
N LYS A 559 1.84 -46.12 -10.28
CA LYS A 559 2.78 -47.19 -10.60
C LYS A 559 4.15 -46.71 -11.08
N ARG A 560 4.19 -45.51 -11.68
CA ARG A 560 5.39 -44.95 -12.33
C ARG A 560 5.73 -43.56 -11.82
N VAL A 561 5.75 -43.40 -10.49
CA VAL A 561 6.02 -42.11 -9.84
C VAL A 561 7.41 -41.52 -10.15
N ASP A 562 8.34 -42.34 -10.62
CA ASP A 562 9.70 -41.97 -10.99
C ASP A 562 9.88 -41.68 -12.49
N THR A 563 8.81 -41.69 -13.27
CA THR A 563 8.80 -41.40 -14.72
C THR A 563 7.65 -40.48 -15.09
N PRO A 564 7.66 -39.22 -14.65
CA PRO A 564 6.61 -38.26 -15.00
C PRO A 564 6.68 -37.88 -16.49
N ALA A 565 5.56 -37.51 -17.07
CA ALA A 565 5.47 -37.03 -18.44
C ALA A 565 6.08 -35.61 -18.59
N ALA A 566 6.10 -34.85 -17.53
CA ALA A 566 6.80 -33.58 -17.46
C ALA A 566 7.34 -33.34 -16.04
N PHE A 567 8.45 -32.66 -15.98
CA PHE A 567 9.16 -32.35 -14.73
C PHE A 567 9.64 -30.91 -14.72
N GLY A 568 9.47 -30.24 -13.59
CA GLY A 568 10.02 -28.91 -13.34
C GLY A 568 10.66 -28.81 -11.95
N PHE A 569 11.80 -28.14 -11.87
CA PHE A 569 12.53 -27.96 -10.63
C PHE A 569 13.36 -26.68 -10.66
N ALA A 570 13.34 -25.90 -9.57
CA ALA A 570 14.24 -24.78 -9.41
C ALA A 570 15.39 -25.13 -8.45
N PHE A 571 16.60 -24.72 -8.78
CA PHE A 571 17.75 -24.93 -7.95
C PHE A 571 18.69 -23.71 -7.93
N ALA A 572 19.39 -23.53 -6.82
CA ALA A 572 20.39 -22.48 -6.68
C ALA A 572 21.67 -22.84 -7.43
N ASN A 573 22.21 -21.90 -8.22
CA ASN A 573 23.40 -22.14 -9.05
C ASN A 573 24.69 -22.23 -8.25
N ASP A 574 24.69 -21.72 -7.00
CA ASP A 574 25.80 -21.88 -6.05
C ASP A 574 25.85 -23.27 -5.37
N GLY A 575 24.91 -24.14 -5.71
CA GLY A 575 24.78 -25.48 -5.14
C GLY A 575 24.16 -25.51 -3.74
N SER A 576 23.71 -24.37 -3.21
CA SER A 576 23.02 -24.33 -1.93
C SER A 576 21.61 -24.93 -2.04
N SER A 577 21.11 -25.45 -0.92
CA SER A 577 19.74 -25.97 -0.85
C SER A 577 18.69 -24.90 -0.61
N LYS A 578 19.12 -23.72 -0.23
CA LYS A 578 18.25 -22.56 -0.07
C LYS A 578 18.26 -21.79 -1.36
N LEU A 579 17.09 -21.63 -1.98
CA LEU A 579 16.95 -20.78 -3.13
C LEU A 579 17.26 -19.31 -2.78
N PRO A 580 17.93 -18.58 -3.66
CA PRO A 580 18.47 -17.26 -3.35
C PRO A 580 17.37 -16.21 -3.27
N SER A 581 17.50 -15.25 -2.36
CA SER A 581 16.70 -14.02 -2.35
C SER A 581 17.34 -12.99 -3.26
N SER A 582 16.51 -12.29 -4.02
CA SER A 582 16.92 -11.19 -4.92
C SER A 582 16.43 -9.86 -4.36
N GLY A 583 17.21 -8.79 -4.58
CA GLY A 583 16.81 -7.48 -4.09
C GLY A 583 17.68 -6.34 -4.61
N PHE A 584 17.26 -5.14 -4.23
CA PHE A 584 17.95 -3.89 -4.51
C PHE A 584 17.55 -2.83 -3.50
N ASP A 585 18.31 -1.74 -3.50
CA ASP A 585 18.04 -0.57 -2.68
C ASP A 585 17.69 0.63 -3.57
N TYR A 586 16.89 1.57 -3.03
CA TYR A 586 16.83 2.91 -3.60
C TYR A 586 16.93 3.99 -2.54
N LEU A 587 17.45 5.14 -2.95
CA LEU A 587 17.42 6.39 -2.19
C LEU A 587 16.71 7.45 -3.03
N GLN A 588 15.60 7.98 -2.54
CA GLN A 588 14.95 9.16 -3.09
C GLN A 588 15.33 10.36 -2.24
N MET A 589 15.85 11.40 -2.90
CA MET A 589 16.12 12.70 -2.29
C MET A 589 15.25 13.76 -2.94
N SER A 590 14.70 14.66 -2.12
CA SER A 590 13.80 15.70 -2.58
C SER A 590 14.11 17.03 -1.92
N VAL A 591 14.02 18.12 -2.71
CA VAL A 591 14.07 19.50 -2.23
C VAL A 591 12.87 20.25 -2.77
N PHE A 592 12.23 21.08 -1.95
CA PHE A 592 11.08 21.87 -2.39
C PHE A 592 11.03 23.24 -1.74
N ALA A 593 10.44 24.19 -2.46
CA ALA A 593 10.11 25.52 -1.97
C ALA A 593 8.75 25.96 -2.50
N GLN A 594 7.98 26.68 -1.66
CA GLN A 594 6.66 27.18 -2.01
C GLN A 594 6.42 28.52 -1.37
N ASP A 595 5.78 29.43 -2.09
CA ASP A 595 5.22 30.66 -1.57
C ASP A 595 3.70 30.66 -1.69
N GLN A 596 3.02 30.95 -0.60
CA GLN A 596 1.60 31.26 -0.59
C GLN A 596 1.45 32.78 -0.40
N PHE A 597 1.12 33.46 -1.47
CA PHE A 597 1.05 34.90 -1.56
C PHE A 597 -0.38 35.42 -1.57
N ASN A 598 -0.78 36.13 -0.53
CA ASN A 598 -2.02 36.86 -0.46
C ASN A 598 -1.89 38.20 -1.22
N VAL A 599 -2.23 38.19 -2.50
CA VAL A 599 -2.18 39.42 -3.34
C VAL A 599 -3.05 40.53 -2.71
N ASN A 600 -4.27 40.14 -2.36
CA ASN A 600 -5.21 40.94 -1.59
C ASN A 600 -6.11 39.99 -0.75
N PRO A 601 -7.04 40.50 0.09
CA PRO A 601 -7.90 39.64 0.91
C PRO A 601 -8.74 38.60 0.13
N ASN A 602 -9.02 38.90 -1.14
CA ASN A 602 -9.88 38.07 -1.99
C ASN A 602 -9.13 37.19 -3.01
N PHE A 603 -7.80 37.41 -3.18
CA PHE A 603 -7.01 36.70 -4.18
C PHE A 603 -5.69 36.19 -3.60
N LYS A 604 -5.55 34.87 -3.62
CA LYS A 604 -4.37 34.13 -3.15
C LYS A 604 -3.76 33.32 -4.29
N VAL A 605 -2.45 33.35 -4.40
CA VAL A 605 -1.65 32.56 -5.31
C VAL A 605 -0.71 31.65 -4.52
N THR A 606 -0.60 30.41 -4.92
CA THR A 606 0.39 29.44 -4.41
C THR A 606 1.30 29.07 -5.56
N ALA A 607 2.59 29.32 -5.44
CA ALA A 607 3.59 28.94 -6.42
C ALA A 607 4.72 28.17 -5.76
N GLY A 608 5.15 27.07 -6.36
CA GLY A 608 6.18 26.25 -5.78
C GLY A 608 6.91 25.40 -6.80
N LEU A 609 8.07 24.91 -6.36
CA LEU A 609 8.94 24.03 -7.12
C LEU A 609 9.37 22.88 -6.21
N ARG A 610 9.35 21.66 -6.78
CA ARG A 610 9.90 20.47 -6.16
C ARG A 610 10.87 19.77 -7.12
N LEU A 611 11.97 19.29 -6.60
CA LEU A 611 12.97 18.49 -7.29
C LEU A 611 13.08 17.14 -6.58
N ASP A 612 12.97 16.04 -7.35
CA ASP A 612 13.10 14.67 -6.83
C ASP A 612 14.18 13.93 -7.63
N LYS A 613 15.10 13.27 -6.93
CA LYS A 613 16.12 12.39 -7.54
C LYS A 613 16.02 11.00 -6.94
N TYR A 614 15.89 10.00 -7.81
CA TYR A 614 15.94 8.58 -7.44
C TYR A 614 17.30 8.01 -7.79
N LEU A 615 17.88 7.28 -6.87
CA LEU A 615 19.13 6.53 -7.03
C LEU A 615 18.83 5.07 -6.70
N TYR A 616 18.83 4.20 -7.72
CA TYR A 616 18.66 2.76 -7.56
C TYR A 616 20.05 2.12 -7.56
N TYR A 617 20.31 1.20 -6.64
CA TYR A 617 21.60 0.55 -6.48
C TYR A 617 21.48 -0.77 -5.70
N GLY A 618 22.60 -1.49 -5.56
CA GLY A 618 22.68 -2.68 -4.73
C GLY A 618 21.93 -3.88 -5.28
N MET A 619 21.79 -3.99 -6.63
CA MET A 619 21.24 -5.20 -7.23
C MET A 619 22.01 -6.42 -6.72
N SER A 620 21.30 -7.37 -6.11
CA SER A 620 21.92 -8.50 -5.39
C SER A 620 22.49 -9.57 -6.31
N VAL A 621 22.05 -9.61 -7.57
CA VAL A 621 22.45 -10.60 -8.58
C VAL A 621 23.12 -9.87 -9.73
N ALA A 622 24.29 -10.36 -10.15
CA ALA A 622 25.02 -9.82 -11.28
C ALA A 622 24.29 -10.09 -12.63
N SER A 623 24.67 -9.36 -13.65
CA SER A 623 24.09 -9.55 -14.99
C SER A 623 24.49 -10.89 -15.60
N ASN A 624 23.55 -11.50 -16.33
CA ASN A 624 23.79 -12.69 -17.13
C ASN A 624 24.63 -12.33 -18.36
N LYS A 625 25.85 -12.87 -18.45
CA LYS A 625 26.82 -12.56 -19.51
C LYS A 625 26.42 -13.12 -20.87
N GLU A 626 25.74 -14.24 -20.91
CA GLU A 626 25.22 -14.82 -22.16
C GLU A 626 24.06 -13.99 -22.71
N TYR A 627 23.21 -13.46 -21.83
CA TYR A 627 22.14 -12.57 -22.24
C TYR A 627 22.66 -11.23 -22.78
N GLU A 628 23.73 -10.69 -22.21
CA GLU A 628 24.38 -9.45 -22.71
C GLU A 628 24.88 -9.57 -24.15
N LYS A 629 25.15 -10.78 -24.64
CA LYS A 629 25.61 -11.04 -26.03
C LYS A 629 24.46 -11.00 -27.03
N LEU A 630 23.22 -11.16 -26.60
CA LEU A 630 22.05 -11.16 -27.49
C LEU A 630 21.84 -9.76 -28.07
N ASN A 631 21.44 -9.72 -29.34
CA ASN A 631 21.19 -8.48 -30.07
C ASN A 631 19.68 -8.32 -30.34
N PHE A 632 19.08 -7.26 -29.81
CA PHE A 632 17.70 -6.91 -29.96
C PHE A 632 17.54 -5.68 -30.86
N GLY A 633 17.70 -5.86 -32.17
CA GLY A 633 17.61 -4.76 -33.12
C GLY A 633 18.73 -3.73 -33.01
N GLY A 634 19.94 -4.18 -32.64
CA GLY A 634 21.12 -3.33 -32.42
C GLY A 634 21.37 -2.94 -30.97
N GLU A 635 20.45 -3.27 -30.08
CA GLU A 635 20.56 -2.97 -28.65
C GLU A 635 20.98 -4.23 -27.87
N HIS A 636 21.74 -4.02 -26.78
CA HIS A 636 22.14 -5.03 -25.82
C HIS A 636 21.65 -4.62 -24.42
N TYR A 637 21.17 -5.59 -23.64
CA TYR A 637 20.60 -5.34 -22.30
C TYR A 637 21.35 -6.12 -21.23
N LYS A 638 21.29 -5.59 -20.00
CA LYS A 638 21.81 -6.24 -18.79
C LYS A 638 20.66 -6.65 -17.88
N THR A 639 20.82 -7.76 -17.17
CA THR A 639 19.82 -8.25 -16.22
C THR A 639 20.00 -7.71 -14.78
N ASP A 640 21.00 -6.86 -14.56
CA ASP A 640 21.27 -6.15 -13.31
C ASP A 640 21.18 -4.62 -13.46
N TYR A 641 20.53 -4.15 -14.53
CA TYR A 641 20.46 -2.73 -14.81
C TYR A 641 19.63 -1.99 -13.78
N THR A 642 20.21 -0.92 -13.21
CA THR A 642 19.52 0.03 -12.34
C THR A 642 19.28 1.33 -13.09
N PRO A 643 18.02 1.80 -13.25
CA PRO A 643 17.73 2.98 -14.07
C PRO A 643 18.36 4.24 -13.46
N SER A 644 19.08 5.00 -14.30
CA SER A 644 19.59 6.31 -13.94
C SER A 644 18.54 7.37 -14.25
N MET A 645 17.58 7.52 -13.33
CA MET A 645 16.51 8.49 -13.54
C MET A 645 17.02 9.92 -13.54
N ALA A 646 16.49 10.74 -14.44
CA ALA A 646 16.75 12.17 -14.48
C ALA A 646 16.26 12.85 -13.18
N LEU A 647 16.70 14.09 -12.96
CA LEU A 647 16.14 14.93 -11.92
C LEU A 647 14.71 15.31 -12.30
N ASN A 648 13.73 14.91 -11.51
CA ASN A 648 12.33 15.24 -11.74
C ASN A 648 12.06 16.68 -11.30
N PHE A 649 11.61 17.51 -12.23
CA PHE A 649 11.35 18.93 -12.03
C PHE A 649 9.83 19.16 -11.99
N SER A 650 9.29 19.51 -10.83
CA SER A 650 7.85 19.63 -10.55
C SER A 650 7.46 21.05 -10.19
N PRO A 651 7.36 22.00 -11.15
CA PRO A 651 6.78 23.31 -10.90
C PRO A 651 5.28 23.21 -10.72
N ARG A 652 4.72 24.00 -9.80
CA ARG A 652 3.29 24.05 -9.53
C ARG A 652 2.84 25.48 -9.24
N ILE A 653 1.68 25.85 -9.78
CA ILE A 653 1.03 27.10 -9.48
C ILE A 653 -0.47 26.86 -9.30
N GLY A 654 -1.05 27.45 -8.28
CA GLY A 654 -2.47 27.40 -8.00
C GLY A 654 -2.98 28.75 -7.52
N PHE A 655 -4.26 29.00 -7.68
CA PHE A 655 -4.90 30.23 -7.20
C PHE A 655 -6.29 29.97 -6.63
N ASN A 656 -6.70 30.87 -5.77
CA ASN A 656 -8.05 30.94 -5.23
C ASN A 656 -8.49 32.43 -5.26
N TRP A 657 -9.57 32.74 -5.95
CA TRP A 657 -10.08 34.09 -6.17
C TRP A 657 -11.56 34.20 -5.84
N ASP A 658 -11.88 34.95 -4.81
CA ASP A 658 -13.23 35.40 -4.52
C ASP A 658 -13.48 36.67 -5.34
N ILE A 659 -14.14 36.51 -6.52
CA ILE A 659 -14.31 37.58 -7.49
C ILE A 659 -15.18 38.70 -6.92
N THR A 660 -16.21 38.35 -6.18
CA THR A 660 -17.19 39.29 -5.63
C THR A 660 -16.82 39.86 -4.26
N GLY A 661 -15.88 39.20 -3.56
CA GLY A 661 -15.49 39.55 -2.19
C GLY A 661 -16.51 39.16 -1.11
N ASP A 662 -17.71 38.71 -1.51
CA ASP A 662 -18.78 38.24 -0.65
C ASP A 662 -19.00 36.72 -0.74
N ARG A 663 -18.07 36.02 -1.38
CA ARG A 663 -18.04 34.56 -1.55
C ARG A 663 -19.13 33.94 -2.42
N LYS A 664 -19.88 34.77 -3.14
CA LYS A 664 -20.89 34.28 -4.08
C LYS A 664 -20.26 33.61 -5.31
N ILE A 665 -19.11 34.13 -5.77
CA ILE A 665 -18.39 33.61 -6.93
C ILE A 665 -16.93 33.41 -6.56
N ILE A 666 -16.52 32.15 -6.44
CA ILE A 666 -15.12 31.76 -6.16
C ILE A 666 -14.56 30.99 -7.34
N LEU A 667 -13.49 31.52 -7.96
CA LEU A 667 -12.74 30.87 -9.04
C LEU A 667 -11.49 30.23 -8.47
N ARG A 668 -11.24 28.97 -8.82
CA ARG A 668 -10.07 28.20 -8.38
C ARG A 668 -9.46 27.47 -9.57
N GLY A 669 -8.15 27.35 -9.57
CA GLY A 669 -7.45 26.63 -10.63
C GLY A 669 -5.96 26.56 -10.38
N GLY A 670 -5.27 25.93 -11.32
CA GLY A 670 -3.82 25.79 -11.28
C GLY A 670 -3.29 24.90 -12.38
N THR A 671 -1.98 24.81 -12.46
CA THR A 671 -1.25 23.91 -13.34
C THR A 671 0.04 23.44 -12.67
N GLY A 672 0.58 22.34 -13.12
CA GLY A 672 1.83 21.79 -12.57
C GLY A 672 2.25 20.50 -13.24
N ILE A 673 3.47 20.07 -12.93
CA ILE A 673 4.01 18.77 -13.32
C ILE A 673 4.13 17.88 -12.08
N PHE A 674 3.65 16.65 -12.23
CA PHE A 674 3.59 15.67 -11.15
C PHE A 674 4.26 14.38 -11.58
N PHE A 675 5.09 13.79 -10.71
CA PHE A 675 5.76 12.53 -10.95
C PHE A 675 5.28 11.46 -9.98
N SER A 676 5.04 10.25 -10.50
CA SER A 676 4.73 9.05 -9.72
C SER A 676 5.98 8.17 -9.59
N ARG A 677 5.84 7.11 -8.80
CA ARG A 677 6.86 6.08 -8.61
C ARG A 677 6.74 5.02 -9.70
N ILE A 678 7.85 4.39 -10.05
CA ILE A 678 7.82 3.15 -10.85
C ILE A 678 7.48 1.97 -9.94
N PRO A 679 6.77 0.94 -10.44
CA PRO A 679 6.57 -0.30 -9.70
C PRO A 679 7.91 -1.03 -9.49
N ASN A 680 8.27 -1.26 -8.24
CA ASN A 680 9.56 -1.89 -7.91
C ASN A 680 9.63 -3.36 -8.32
N VAL A 681 8.51 -4.01 -8.54
CA VAL A 681 8.44 -5.37 -9.11
C VAL A 681 9.12 -5.47 -10.47
N TRP A 682 9.16 -4.39 -11.27
CA TRP A 682 9.86 -4.40 -12.55
C TRP A 682 11.35 -4.59 -12.36
N LEU A 683 11.97 -3.90 -11.39
CA LEU A 683 13.38 -4.06 -11.07
C LEU A 683 13.67 -5.43 -10.45
N ALA A 684 12.83 -5.88 -9.53
CA ALA A 684 12.98 -7.16 -8.85
C ALA A 684 12.86 -8.37 -9.81
N SER A 685 12.11 -8.21 -10.92
CA SER A 685 11.95 -9.26 -11.92
C SER A 685 13.24 -9.55 -12.71
N GLN A 686 14.15 -8.60 -12.84
CA GLN A 686 15.40 -8.82 -13.56
C GLN A 686 16.26 -9.92 -12.92
N PRO A 687 16.69 -9.79 -11.65
CA PRO A 687 17.52 -10.80 -11.01
C PRO A 687 16.81 -12.16 -10.84
N ASN A 688 15.50 -12.16 -10.55
CA ASN A 688 14.74 -13.40 -10.34
C ASN A 688 14.66 -14.27 -11.59
N ASN A 689 14.63 -13.66 -12.78
CA ASN A 689 14.48 -14.35 -14.07
C ASN A 689 15.79 -14.34 -14.90
N SER A 690 16.93 -13.99 -14.30
CA SER A 690 18.18 -13.86 -15.01
C SER A 690 18.92 -15.17 -15.27
N ASN A 691 18.52 -16.26 -14.66
CA ASN A 691 19.24 -17.55 -14.64
C ASN A 691 20.65 -17.50 -13.98
N VAL A 692 20.99 -16.42 -13.28
CA VAL A 692 22.32 -16.25 -12.65
C VAL A 692 22.38 -16.86 -11.26
N SER A 693 21.39 -16.54 -10.42
CA SER A 693 21.37 -17.04 -9.04
C SER A 693 20.63 -18.36 -8.90
N GLN A 694 19.68 -18.62 -9.78
CA GLN A 694 18.88 -19.85 -9.80
C GLN A 694 18.64 -20.27 -11.26
N THR A 695 18.47 -21.57 -11.46
CA THR A 695 18.02 -22.15 -12.73
C THR A 695 16.65 -22.78 -12.53
N ILE A 696 15.72 -22.48 -13.44
CA ILE A 696 14.43 -23.15 -13.56
C ILE A 696 14.60 -24.21 -14.64
N TYR A 697 14.62 -25.46 -14.21
CA TYR A 697 14.80 -26.61 -15.09
C TYR A 697 13.45 -27.25 -15.40
N THR A 698 13.10 -27.36 -16.67
CA THR A 698 11.85 -27.97 -17.13
C THR A 698 12.14 -28.93 -18.27
N LYS A 699 11.57 -30.13 -18.22
CA LYS A 699 11.64 -31.15 -19.27
C LYS A 699 10.29 -31.85 -19.42
N TRP A 700 10.05 -32.40 -20.58
CA TRP A 700 8.82 -33.12 -20.91
C TRP A 700 9.07 -34.25 -21.89
N GLY A 701 8.17 -35.23 -21.91
CA GLY A 701 8.26 -36.41 -22.77
C GLY A 701 9.55 -37.22 -22.54
N ASP A 702 10.18 -37.63 -23.63
CA ASP A 702 11.42 -38.42 -23.58
C ASP A 702 12.64 -37.68 -23.03
N ASP A 703 12.57 -36.34 -22.95
CA ASP A 703 13.64 -35.52 -22.40
C ASP A 703 13.62 -35.49 -20.88
N VAL A 704 12.60 -36.02 -20.20
CA VAL A 704 12.58 -36.13 -18.72
C VAL A 704 13.62 -37.16 -18.29
N PRO A 705 14.56 -36.78 -17.39
CA PRO A 705 15.60 -37.70 -16.94
C PRO A 705 15.01 -38.94 -16.24
N ASN A 706 15.54 -40.10 -16.54
CA ASN A 706 15.17 -41.34 -15.87
C ASN A 706 15.55 -41.33 -14.39
N GLY A 707 14.69 -41.89 -13.53
CA GLY A 707 14.94 -42.01 -12.12
C GLY A 707 14.72 -40.72 -11.32
N ILE A 708 13.99 -39.76 -11.89
CA ILE A 708 13.49 -38.60 -11.11
C ILE A 708 12.59 -39.16 -10.02
N THR A 709 13.09 -39.15 -8.79
CA THR A 709 12.34 -39.60 -7.63
C THR A 709 11.30 -38.56 -7.23
N PHE A 710 10.10 -39.04 -6.98
CA PHE A 710 9.07 -38.24 -6.34
C PHE A 710 9.53 -37.95 -4.90
N PRO A 711 9.72 -36.68 -4.51
CA PRO A 711 10.27 -36.37 -3.19
C PRO A 711 9.37 -36.95 -2.11
N ARG A 712 9.94 -37.75 -1.25
CA ARG A 712 9.29 -38.16 -0.01
C ARG A 712 8.99 -36.88 0.79
N PHE A 713 7.91 -36.92 1.51
CA PHE A 713 7.26 -35.83 2.20
C PHE A 713 8.09 -35.13 3.28
N GLU A 714 9.34 -34.89 3.06
CA GLU A 714 10.19 -34.13 3.98
C GLU A 714 10.80 -32.99 3.18
N THR A 715 10.71 -31.79 3.73
CA THR A 715 11.53 -30.63 3.39
C THR A 715 13.03 -30.96 3.62
N ASN A 716 13.45 -32.13 3.17
CA ASN A 716 14.72 -32.72 3.53
C ASN A 716 15.73 -32.34 2.45
N GLN A 717 16.79 -31.66 2.89
CA GLN A 717 18.01 -31.40 2.14
C GLN A 717 18.48 -32.61 1.32
N SER A 718 18.27 -33.83 1.81
CA SER A 718 18.67 -35.07 1.14
C SER A 718 17.93 -35.27 -0.20
N VAL A 719 16.63 -35.01 -0.24
CA VAL A 719 15.82 -35.15 -1.48
C VAL A 719 16.21 -34.10 -2.51
N TYR A 720 16.41 -32.87 -2.10
CA TYR A 720 16.91 -31.82 -2.97
C TYR A 720 18.25 -32.22 -3.60
N ASN A 721 19.19 -32.70 -2.79
CA ASN A 721 20.51 -33.13 -3.25
C ASN A 721 20.43 -34.39 -4.14
N GLU A 722 19.49 -35.29 -3.89
CA GLU A 722 19.25 -36.47 -4.71
C GLU A 722 18.78 -36.05 -6.12
N ILE A 723 17.78 -35.20 -6.21
CA ILE A 723 17.31 -34.65 -7.49
C ILE A 723 18.44 -33.94 -8.24
N LEU A 724 19.20 -33.08 -7.56
CA LEU A 724 20.36 -32.43 -8.16
C LEU A 724 21.39 -33.44 -8.68
N GLY A 725 21.64 -34.50 -7.94
CA GLY A 725 22.53 -35.58 -8.36
C GLY A 725 22.08 -36.31 -9.62
N ILE A 726 20.79 -36.56 -9.75
CA ILE A 726 20.18 -37.15 -10.96
C ILE A 726 20.31 -36.17 -12.13
N LEU A 727 19.91 -34.91 -11.94
CA LEU A 727 19.96 -33.89 -12.98
C LEU A 727 21.39 -33.66 -13.48
N LYS A 728 22.39 -33.60 -12.60
CA LYS A 728 23.81 -33.44 -12.96
C LYS A 728 24.33 -34.59 -13.82
N LYS A 729 23.80 -35.79 -13.67
CA LYS A 729 24.16 -36.97 -14.51
C LYS A 729 23.42 -36.94 -15.83
N ALA A 730 22.14 -36.58 -15.82
CA ALA A 730 21.27 -36.62 -16.99
C ALA A 730 21.47 -35.44 -17.96
N ASP A 731 21.66 -34.25 -17.40
CA ASP A 731 21.89 -33.03 -18.17
C ASP A 731 22.98 -32.16 -17.51
N PRO A 732 24.27 -32.55 -17.67
CA PRO A 732 25.38 -31.77 -17.11
C PRO A 732 25.38 -30.31 -17.55
N SER A 733 24.88 -30.02 -18.77
CA SER A 733 24.87 -28.68 -19.35
C SER A 733 23.92 -27.72 -18.63
N ALA A 734 22.98 -28.21 -17.84
CA ALA A 734 22.12 -27.38 -16.98
C ALA A 734 22.88 -26.77 -15.80
N PHE A 735 24.12 -27.24 -15.53
CA PHE A 735 25.00 -26.82 -14.44
C PHE A 735 26.29 -26.17 -14.95
N ASP A 736 26.31 -25.70 -16.18
CA ASP A 736 27.46 -24.99 -16.76
C ASP A 736 27.82 -23.79 -15.91
N ALA A 737 29.12 -23.47 -15.83
CA ALA A 737 29.64 -22.35 -15.03
C ALA A 737 29.10 -20.99 -15.50
N GLU A 738 28.83 -20.87 -16.79
CA GLU A 738 28.20 -19.67 -17.38
C GLU A 738 26.70 -19.91 -17.54
N PRO A 739 25.86 -19.17 -16.77
CA PRO A 739 24.40 -19.30 -16.85
C PRO A 739 23.88 -19.01 -18.25
N LYS A 740 23.14 -19.92 -18.86
CA LYS A 740 22.49 -19.71 -20.14
C LYS A 740 21.48 -18.55 -20.05
N ALA A 741 21.28 -17.83 -21.16
CA ALA A 741 20.21 -16.86 -21.26
C ALA A 741 18.86 -17.57 -21.05
N SER A 742 18.03 -17.05 -20.13
CA SER A 742 16.68 -17.56 -19.89
C SER A 742 15.73 -17.07 -20.96
N GLU A 743 14.81 -17.93 -21.41
CA GLU A 743 13.73 -17.55 -22.33
C GLU A 743 12.75 -16.53 -21.70
N ASN A 744 12.64 -16.51 -20.38
CA ASN A 744 11.75 -15.65 -19.61
C ASN A 744 12.51 -14.49 -18.92
N THR A 745 13.63 -14.04 -19.47
CA THR A 745 14.42 -12.95 -18.86
C THR A 745 13.65 -11.63 -18.92
N CYS A 746 13.62 -10.94 -17.78
CA CYS A 746 13.11 -9.58 -17.67
C CYS A 746 14.27 -8.60 -17.68
N VAL A 747 14.13 -7.51 -18.42
CA VAL A 747 15.09 -6.40 -18.46
C VAL A 747 14.35 -5.06 -18.41
N ILE A 748 15.05 -4.03 -17.98
CA ILE A 748 14.55 -2.66 -17.93
C ILE A 748 15.23 -1.83 -19.01
N ASP A 749 14.44 -1.04 -19.74
CA ASP A 749 14.97 -0.11 -20.73
C ASP A 749 15.86 0.95 -20.06
N LYS A 750 17.02 1.21 -20.65
CA LYS A 750 17.99 2.21 -20.16
C LYS A 750 17.43 3.65 -20.13
N ASN A 751 16.39 3.92 -20.92
CA ASN A 751 15.71 5.22 -21.00
C ASN A 751 14.44 5.29 -20.14
N LEU A 752 14.22 4.33 -19.21
CA LEU A 752 13.08 4.35 -18.33
C LEU A 752 13.03 5.66 -17.54
N VAL A 753 11.91 6.35 -17.61
CA VAL A 753 11.61 7.58 -16.87
C VAL A 753 10.49 7.37 -15.87
N ALA A 754 10.44 8.21 -14.83
CA ALA A 754 9.33 8.20 -13.89
C ALA A 754 8.03 8.61 -14.61
N PRO A 755 6.89 7.95 -14.36
CA PRO A 755 5.60 8.38 -14.89
C PRO A 755 5.28 9.81 -14.44
N TYR A 756 4.78 10.65 -15.35
CA TYR A 756 4.43 12.04 -15.04
C TYR A 756 3.13 12.47 -15.72
N SER A 757 2.54 13.51 -15.20
CA SER A 757 1.33 14.16 -15.73
C SER A 757 1.44 15.69 -15.66
#